data_420008857c9a82dc7c92de181da1c422
#
_entry.id   420008857c9a82dc7c92de181da1c422
#
_cell.length_a   1.000
_cell.length_b   1.000
_cell.length_c   1.000
_cell.angle_alpha   90.00
_cell.angle_beta   90.00
_cell.angle_gamma   90.00
#
_symmetry.space_group_name_H-M   'P 1'
#
loop_
_entity.id
_entity.type
_entity.pdbx_description
1 polymer ?
#
loop_
_entity_poly.entity_id
_entity_poly.type
_entity_poly.pdbx_seq_one_letter_code
_entity_poly.pdbx_strand_id
1 'polypeptide(L)'
;MQWKLNYREPAKEWIESLPLGNGEIGAMVSGGTRQETIELNLDTLWSGSQKQSEPYPDLPDWNHIRKLVFESRYNEAEEYAKSHILRDWTAAYLPVGTVDVQMLTENGNNEITEYKRELSLNDALHTVHWIEGGVTYQKETFVSMSDNVLVMKISTDSDSEVKVHVSLRSQMPCVCRKSENMLVFEANAPVYAAPNYYQCEEPIRYKENSGIKFGIMLKPVLKSGTIEKNENGLTIRTSDNFYIILIGKTDFDGCDNIIEFMSDILKCAEYKGYKQLKQNHLETYHSFFDRLDLHMGESDDYFEKTDTIQQMKAFEKGENTSEFATLLFHYARYLMICSSKPGTQAANLQGIWNNQMRAPWSSNYTVNINTEMNYWMAESCNLGDCHTALFELIDRTVKKGKITAQKLYGLEGWVSHHNIDIWGNSDPVGKYAQDGSPCQYALWPMSSAWLCRHMWEHYCYTLDGDFLKDRAYPVIREAVRFYLGYLTEYDGYLVTCPSTSPENCFLDRKGEKHSVTFASTMDISILKELFATYLQICKILKVDVLEKETEFALKKLPPFKIGHDGQLQEWYRDYRETDIHHRHVSHLYGLYPGNVIKETDQELKKACEISLNRRGSQGTGWCMVWKASLWARLKNGEKAFELLKNQVNLTHTTEVDMSGGGIYPNLFCAHPPFQIDGNFGFAAAISEMLLQSQNNDIELLPAIPEQWKRGQIKGIKARGGYTVDFSWKNGKVYYIKISALKEGNVIVRYNGQISRFFFKEGQNKVCLQKTGRK
;
A
#
# COMPACT_ATOMS: atom_id res chain seq x y z
N MET A 1 -26.21 -0.76 1.39
CA MET A 1 -25.77 -1.99 0.69
C MET A 1 -24.72 -2.68 1.54
N GLN A 2 -24.73 -4.01 1.61
CA GLN A 2 -23.67 -4.76 2.26
C GLN A 2 -22.64 -5.17 1.22
N TRP A 3 -21.46 -4.60 1.32
CA TRP A 3 -20.31 -4.97 0.49
C TRP A 3 -19.66 -6.22 1.06
N LYS A 4 -19.54 -7.28 0.25
CA LYS A 4 -19.00 -8.56 0.71
C LYS A 4 -18.35 -9.35 -0.42
N LEU A 5 -17.33 -10.13 -0.07
CA LEU A 5 -16.83 -11.22 -0.89
C LEU A 5 -17.52 -12.51 -0.46
N ASN A 6 -17.94 -13.34 -1.39
CA ASN A 6 -18.59 -14.60 -1.07
C ASN A 6 -18.15 -15.73 -2.01
N TYR A 7 -18.02 -16.94 -1.47
CA TYR A 7 -17.54 -18.13 -2.17
C TYR A 7 -18.33 -19.36 -1.72
N ARG A 8 -18.43 -20.34 -2.63
CA ARG A 8 -19.16 -21.59 -2.42
C ARG A 8 -18.27 -22.80 -2.12
N GLU A 9 -16.96 -22.57 -2.00
CA GLU A 9 -15.96 -23.59 -1.66
C GLU A 9 -14.93 -23.02 -0.69
N PRO A 10 -14.34 -23.87 0.20
CA PRO A 10 -13.17 -23.49 0.99
C PRO A 10 -11.99 -23.08 0.11
N ALA A 11 -11.08 -22.29 0.64
CA ALA A 11 -9.81 -22.00 0.00
C ALA A 11 -8.93 -23.25 -0.04
N LYS A 12 -8.31 -23.51 -1.19
CA LYS A 12 -7.34 -24.59 -1.39
C LYS A 12 -5.91 -24.07 -1.30
N GLU A 13 -5.74 -22.80 -1.68
CA GLU A 13 -4.45 -22.11 -1.72
C GLU A 13 -4.52 -20.78 -0.97
N TRP A 14 -3.36 -20.24 -0.61
CA TRP A 14 -3.25 -18.97 0.11
C TRP A 14 -3.93 -17.80 -0.62
N ILE A 15 -3.78 -17.74 -1.94
CA ILE A 15 -4.40 -16.72 -2.80
C ILE A 15 -5.92 -16.80 -2.91
N GLU A 16 -6.54 -17.81 -2.32
CA GLU A 16 -7.99 -17.98 -2.19
C GLU A 16 -8.47 -17.66 -0.77
N SER A 17 -7.57 -17.69 0.23
CA SER A 17 -7.88 -17.35 1.63
C SER A 17 -8.27 -15.88 1.76
N LEU A 18 -9.14 -15.58 2.75
CA LEU A 18 -9.65 -14.22 2.94
C LEU A 18 -8.89 -13.48 4.04
N PRO A 19 -8.46 -12.24 3.75
CA PRO A 19 -7.65 -11.46 4.67
C PRO A 19 -8.49 -10.82 5.78
N LEU A 20 -8.02 -10.91 7.02
CA LEU A 20 -8.46 -10.14 8.17
C LEU A 20 -7.26 -9.37 8.74
N GLY A 21 -7.51 -8.26 9.43
CA GLY A 21 -6.44 -7.54 10.10
C GLY A 21 -6.93 -6.35 10.89
N ASN A 22 -6.01 -5.79 11.71
CA ASN A 22 -6.26 -4.57 12.48
C ASN A 22 -5.06 -3.60 12.47
N GLY A 23 -4.13 -3.81 11.54
CA GLY A 23 -2.87 -3.06 11.43
C GLY A 23 -1.71 -3.67 12.23
N GLU A 24 -1.95 -4.38 13.34
CA GLU A 24 -0.93 -5.08 14.13
C GLU A 24 -0.91 -6.59 13.86
N ILE A 25 -2.08 -7.20 13.77
CA ILE A 25 -2.28 -8.62 13.49
C ILE A 25 -2.91 -8.75 12.12
N GLY A 26 -2.27 -9.49 11.22
CA GLY A 26 -2.82 -9.95 9.94
C GLY A 26 -3.16 -11.44 10.02
N ALA A 27 -4.26 -11.84 9.37
CA ALA A 27 -4.67 -13.23 9.31
C ALA A 27 -5.25 -13.57 7.94
N MET A 28 -4.83 -14.69 7.34
CA MET A 28 -5.42 -15.25 6.14
C MET A 28 -6.23 -16.48 6.53
N VAL A 29 -7.56 -16.43 6.31
CA VAL A 29 -8.51 -17.45 6.78
C VAL A 29 -9.00 -18.29 5.60
N SER A 30 -8.77 -19.62 5.64
CA SER A 30 -9.11 -20.51 4.54
C SER A 30 -10.62 -20.77 4.39
N GLY A 31 -11.37 -20.67 5.49
CA GLY A 31 -12.80 -20.97 5.50
C GLY A 31 -13.10 -22.47 5.40
N GLY A 32 -12.19 -23.33 5.86
CA GLY A 32 -12.39 -24.77 5.87
C GLY A 32 -13.53 -25.20 6.80
N THR A 33 -14.17 -26.33 6.54
CA THR A 33 -15.21 -26.88 7.41
C THR A 33 -14.60 -27.73 8.52
N ARG A 34 -14.09 -28.91 8.18
CA ARG A 34 -13.44 -29.84 9.11
C ARG A 34 -12.01 -29.42 9.47
N GLN A 35 -11.30 -28.83 8.54
CA GLN A 35 -9.95 -28.29 8.75
C GLN A 35 -9.95 -26.81 8.39
N GLU A 36 -9.78 -25.95 9.38
CA GLU A 36 -9.56 -24.52 9.20
C GLU A 36 -8.10 -24.20 9.38
N THR A 37 -7.58 -23.37 8.51
CA THR A 37 -6.19 -22.88 8.57
C THR A 37 -6.21 -21.35 8.61
N ILE A 38 -5.54 -20.77 9.62
CA ILE A 38 -5.36 -19.33 9.75
C ILE A 38 -3.86 -19.05 9.75
N GLU A 39 -3.37 -18.40 8.71
CA GLU A 39 -1.98 -17.95 8.62
C GLU A 39 -1.84 -16.54 9.18
N LEU A 40 -0.85 -16.35 10.08
CA LEU A 40 -0.72 -15.16 10.92
C LEU A 40 0.48 -14.32 10.56
N ASN A 41 0.31 -13.02 10.68
CA ASN A 41 1.35 -12.01 10.59
C ASN A 41 1.29 -11.03 11.76
N LEU A 42 2.44 -10.45 12.11
CA LEU A 42 2.55 -9.29 13.00
C LEU A 42 3.30 -8.20 12.23
N ASP A 43 2.80 -6.97 12.25
CA ASP A 43 3.34 -5.83 11.50
C ASP A 43 4.81 -5.53 11.81
N THR A 44 5.25 -5.88 13.02
CA THR A 44 6.60 -5.66 13.55
C THR A 44 7.52 -6.88 13.45
N LEU A 45 7.07 -8.00 12.84
CA LEU A 45 7.91 -9.19 12.72
C LEU A 45 8.76 -9.16 11.45
N TRP A 46 10.00 -8.72 11.60
CA TRP A 46 10.99 -8.58 10.54
C TRP A 46 12.29 -9.28 10.90
N SER A 47 13.11 -9.60 9.90
CA SER A 47 14.49 -10.05 10.12
C SER A 47 15.38 -8.90 10.59
N GLY A 48 16.58 -9.23 11.07
CA GLY A 48 17.55 -8.23 11.48
C GLY A 48 17.38 -7.73 12.92
N SER A 49 18.07 -6.65 13.23
CA SER A 49 17.97 -5.95 14.52
C SER A 49 18.40 -4.49 14.35
N GLN A 50 17.98 -3.65 15.29
CA GLN A 50 18.30 -2.22 15.30
C GLN A 50 19.82 -1.91 15.35
N LYS A 51 20.64 -2.86 15.79
CA LYS A 51 22.09 -2.70 15.99
C LYS A 51 22.96 -3.13 14.80
N GLN A 52 22.39 -3.70 13.74
CA GLN A 52 23.14 -4.21 12.58
C GLN A 52 23.10 -3.21 11.42
N SER A 53 24.01 -2.26 11.39
CA SER A 53 24.41 -1.59 10.16
C SER A 53 25.87 -1.95 9.89
N GLU A 54 26.18 -2.42 8.69
CA GLU A 54 27.57 -2.53 8.27
C GLU A 54 28.28 -1.17 8.37
N PRO A 55 29.57 -1.13 8.75
CA PRO A 55 30.34 0.10 8.70
C PRO A 55 30.29 0.72 7.31
N TYR A 56 30.15 2.04 7.24
CA TYR A 56 30.26 2.72 5.96
C TYR A 56 31.69 2.61 5.44
N PRO A 57 31.87 2.40 4.12
CA PRO A 57 33.18 2.49 3.49
C PRO A 57 33.70 3.95 3.53
N ASP A 58 34.90 4.16 3.05
CA ASP A 58 35.37 5.51 2.76
C ASP A 58 34.40 6.22 1.82
N LEU A 59 34.32 7.55 1.95
CA LEU A 59 33.43 8.38 1.14
C LEU A 59 33.74 8.16 -0.36
N PRO A 60 32.75 7.74 -1.18
CA PRO A 60 32.95 7.58 -2.62
C PRO A 60 33.41 8.90 -3.30
N ASP A 61 34.24 8.77 -4.33
CA ASP A 61 34.58 9.94 -5.17
C ASP A 61 33.42 10.29 -6.11
N TRP A 62 32.53 11.13 -5.64
CA TRP A 62 31.40 11.63 -6.42
C TRP A 62 31.80 12.43 -7.65
N ASN A 63 32.98 13.07 -7.65
CA ASN A 63 33.46 13.79 -8.83
C ASN A 63 33.92 12.82 -9.91
N HIS A 64 34.48 11.69 -9.51
CA HIS A 64 34.89 10.65 -10.47
C HIS A 64 33.66 10.06 -11.18
N ILE A 65 32.63 9.61 -10.44
CA ILE A 65 31.43 9.04 -11.09
C ILE A 65 30.70 10.08 -11.96
N ARG A 66 30.58 11.33 -11.50
CA ARG A 66 30.00 12.43 -12.30
C ARG A 66 30.75 12.63 -13.62
N LYS A 67 32.09 12.62 -13.56
CA LYS A 67 32.94 12.72 -14.75
C LYS A 67 32.67 11.56 -15.72
N LEU A 68 32.63 10.32 -15.23
CA LEU A 68 32.34 9.15 -16.06
C LEU A 68 30.97 9.29 -16.77
N VAL A 69 29.94 9.70 -16.04
CA VAL A 69 28.57 9.89 -16.56
C VAL A 69 28.55 10.98 -17.62
N PHE A 70 29.15 12.14 -17.38
CA PHE A 70 29.18 13.26 -18.34
C PHE A 70 29.99 12.94 -19.59
N GLU A 71 31.03 12.11 -19.49
CA GLU A 71 31.82 11.60 -20.62
C GLU A 71 31.14 10.43 -21.33
N SER A 72 29.93 10.00 -20.91
CA SER A 72 29.17 8.85 -21.45
C SER A 72 29.90 7.51 -21.29
N ARG A 73 30.70 7.37 -20.24
CA ARG A 73 31.39 6.12 -19.82
C ARG A 73 30.51 5.37 -18.83
N TYR A 74 29.31 4.97 -19.29
CA TYR A 74 28.24 4.49 -18.41
C TYR A 74 28.58 3.15 -17.75
N ASN A 75 29.18 2.20 -18.48
CA ASN A 75 29.63 0.93 -17.89
C ASN A 75 30.57 1.13 -16.71
N GLU A 76 31.55 2.02 -16.87
CA GLU A 76 32.52 2.31 -15.80
C GLU A 76 31.83 3.03 -14.62
N ALA A 77 30.85 3.86 -14.87
CA ALA A 77 30.07 4.53 -13.83
C ALA A 77 29.22 3.49 -13.02
N GLU A 78 28.60 2.53 -13.70
CA GLU A 78 27.82 1.46 -13.05
C GLU A 78 28.69 0.52 -12.23
N GLU A 79 29.86 0.12 -12.76
CA GLU A 79 30.83 -0.71 -12.01
C GLU A 79 31.41 0.02 -10.80
N TYR A 80 31.70 1.32 -10.95
CA TYR A 80 32.13 2.16 -9.82
C TYR A 80 31.05 2.23 -8.75
N ALA A 81 29.80 2.47 -9.16
CA ALA A 81 28.67 2.54 -8.22
C ALA A 81 28.47 1.22 -7.49
N LYS A 82 28.49 0.08 -8.20
CA LYS A 82 28.34 -1.25 -7.62
C LYS A 82 29.43 -1.55 -6.58
N SER A 83 30.65 -1.17 -6.83
CA SER A 83 31.79 -1.47 -5.94
C SER A 83 31.96 -0.51 -4.77
N HIS A 84 31.52 0.77 -4.89
CA HIS A 84 31.81 1.81 -3.90
C HIS A 84 30.57 2.44 -3.25
N ILE A 85 29.39 2.36 -3.89
CA ILE A 85 28.19 3.07 -3.44
C ILE A 85 27.13 2.09 -2.93
N LEU A 86 26.87 0.98 -3.65
CA LEU A 86 25.81 0.04 -3.27
C LEU A 86 26.14 -0.71 -1.98
N ARG A 87 25.10 -1.01 -1.20
CA ARG A 87 25.16 -1.58 0.14
C ARG A 87 24.39 -2.91 0.20
N ASP A 88 24.35 -3.51 1.38
CA ASP A 88 23.61 -4.76 1.65
C ASP A 88 22.10 -4.60 1.49
N TRP A 89 21.40 -5.72 1.46
CA TRP A 89 19.95 -5.79 1.33
C TRP A 89 19.24 -5.26 2.58
N THR A 90 17.98 -4.82 2.40
CA THR A 90 17.07 -4.51 3.51
C THR A 90 16.70 -5.76 4.31
N ALA A 91 16.21 -5.57 5.53
CA ALA A 91 15.50 -6.60 6.27
C ALA A 91 14.26 -7.09 5.50
N ALA A 92 13.82 -8.32 5.79
CA ALA A 92 12.64 -8.93 5.20
C ALA A 92 11.51 -9.03 6.22
N TYR A 93 10.28 -8.80 5.77
CA TYR A 93 9.07 -9.07 6.53
C TYR A 93 8.80 -10.57 6.60
N LEU A 94 8.36 -11.08 7.76
CA LEU A 94 8.31 -12.51 8.05
C LEU A 94 6.91 -12.97 8.45
N PRO A 95 6.51 -14.22 8.13
CA PRO A 95 5.30 -14.83 8.65
C PRO A 95 5.50 -15.27 10.10
N VAL A 96 4.45 -15.22 10.91
CA VAL A 96 4.47 -15.75 12.29
C VAL A 96 4.37 -17.27 12.29
N GLY A 97 3.38 -17.79 11.58
CA GLY A 97 3.01 -19.21 11.56
C GLY A 97 1.52 -19.40 11.32
N THR A 98 1.02 -20.56 11.71
CA THR A 98 -0.32 -21.03 11.38
C THR A 98 -1.04 -21.55 12.60
N VAL A 99 -2.33 -21.21 12.71
CA VAL A 99 -3.29 -21.87 13.60
C VAL A 99 -4.08 -22.90 12.79
N ASP A 100 -4.05 -24.15 13.20
CA ASP A 100 -4.89 -25.19 12.63
C ASP A 100 -6.02 -25.52 13.62
N VAL A 101 -7.28 -25.50 13.15
CA VAL A 101 -8.47 -25.81 13.92
C VAL A 101 -9.19 -26.97 13.23
N GLN A 102 -9.15 -28.16 13.82
CA GLN A 102 -9.69 -29.40 13.27
C GLN A 102 -10.96 -29.83 14.02
N MET A 103 -12.07 -29.90 13.30
CA MET A 103 -13.32 -30.52 13.80
C MET A 103 -13.18 -32.05 13.76
N LEU A 104 -13.20 -32.68 14.91
CA LEU A 104 -13.09 -34.16 15.05
C LEU A 104 -14.49 -34.77 15.11
N THR A 105 -15.05 -35.09 13.95
CA THR A 105 -16.37 -35.77 13.87
C THR A 105 -16.23 -37.26 14.00
N GLU A 106 -17.07 -37.90 14.81
CA GLU A 106 -17.03 -39.37 15.03
C GLU A 106 -17.43 -40.15 13.77
N ASN A 107 -18.21 -39.54 12.88
CA ASN A 107 -18.68 -40.13 11.61
C ASN A 107 -18.08 -39.35 10.42
N GLY A 108 -16.82 -39.59 10.10
CA GLY A 108 -16.01 -38.86 9.16
C GLY A 108 -16.45 -38.81 7.67
N ASN A 109 -17.64 -39.32 7.31
CA ASN A 109 -18.13 -39.44 5.92
C ASN A 109 -19.47 -38.74 5.65
N ASN A 110 -19.97 -37.88 6.55
CA ASN A 110 -21.18 -37.13 6.25
C ASN A 110 -20.93 -36.12 5.10
N GLU A 111 -21.88 -36.07 4.18
CA GLU A 111 -21.85 -35.09 3.09
C GLU A 111 -21.99 -33.67 3.65
N ILE A 112 -21.16 -32.76 3.17
CA ILE A 112 -21.23 -31.34 3.48
C ILE A 112 -22.09 -30.67 2.42
N THR A 113 -23.13 -29.97 2.86
CA THR A 113 -24.08 -29.27 2.02
C THR A 113 -24.19 -27.80 2.44
N GLU A 114 -24.77 -26.96 1.61
CA GLU A 114 -25.04 -25.54 1.86
C GLU A 114 -23.81 -24.75 2.32
N TYR A 115 -22.63 -25.14 1.82
CA TYR A 115 -21.41 -24.44 2.16
C TYR A 115 -21.41 -23.00 1.60
N LYS A 116 -21.03 -22.04 2.46
CA LYS A 116 -20.83 -20.65 2.10
C LYS A 116 -19.78 -20.02 3.00
N ARG A 117 -18.83 -19.29 2.43
CA ARG A 117 -17.93 -18.38 3.18
C ARG A 117 -18.05 -16.96 2.66
N GLU A 118 -18.05 -16.01 3.58
CA GLU A 118 -18.23 -14.59 3.29
C GLU A 118 -17.23 -13.74 4.08
N LEU A 119 -16.74 -12.66 3.47
CA LEU A 119 -16.07 -11.57 4.14
C LEU A 119 -16.92 -10.31 3.99
N SER A 120 -17.53 -9.85 5.08
CA SER A 120 -18.22 -8.57 5.15
C SER A 120 -17.20 -7.44 5.16
N LEU A 121 -17.19 -6.61 4.11
CA LEU A 121 -16.35 -5.41 4.07
C LEU A 121 -16.92 -4.31 4.98
N ASN A 122 -18.22 -4.32 5.22
CA ASN A 122 -18.86 -3.36 6.10
C ASN A 122 -18.47 -3.55 7.57
N ASP A 123 -18.25 -4.81 7.99
CA ASP A 123 -18.08 -5.16 9.39
C ASP A 123 -16.70 -5.77 9.69
N ALA A 124 -15.87 -5.99 8.68
CA ALA A 124 -14.59 -6.72 8.77
C ALA A 124 -14.72 -8.08 9.48
N LEU A 125 -15.76 -8.83 9.11
CA LEU A 125 -16.11 -10.15 9.66
C LEU A 125 -16.00 -11.21 8.57
N HIS A 126 -15.33 -12.32 8.88
CA HIS A 126 -15.32 -13.54 8.09
C HIS A 126 -16.29 -14.55 8.67
N THR A 127 -17.18 -15.11 7.85
CA THR A 127 -18.14 -16.14 8.26
C THR A 127 -18.07 -17.35 7.35
N VAL A 128 -18.21 -18.53 7.93
CA VAL A 128 -18.38 -19.80 7.23
C VAL A 128 -19.63 -20.48 7.75
N HIS A 129 -20.47 -20.91 6.85
CA HIS A 129 -21.71 -21.66 7.14
C HIS A 129 -21.71 -22.96 6.34
N TRP A 130 -22.11 -24.08 6.97
CA TRP A 130 -22.31 -25.36 6.28
C TRP A 130 -23.25 -26.26 7.07
N ILE A 131 -23.81 -27.24 6.38
CA ILE A 131 -24.58 -28.31 6.98
C ILE A 131 -23.80 -29.63 6.82
N GLU A 132 -23.67 -30.39 7.91
CA GLU A 132 -23.01 -31.70 7.92
C GLU A 132 -23.82 -32.66 8.77
N GLY A 133 -24.28 -33.79 8.19
CA GLY A 133 -25.11 -34.78 8.93
C GLY A 133 -26.42 -34.23 9.47
N GLY A 134 -26.98 -33.19 8.84
CA GLY A 134 -28.21 -32.51 9.27
C GLY A 134 -28.01 -31.49 10.39
N VAL A 135 -26.76 -31.24 10.81
CA VAL A 135 -26.40 -30.23 11.81
C VAL A 135 -25.84 -28.99 11.08
N THR A 136 -26.32 -27.82 11.48
CA THR A 136 -25.83 -26.55 10.98
C THR A 136 -24.64 -26.06 11.80
N TYR A 137 -23.57 -25.76 11.14
CA TYR A 137 -22.35 -25.18 11.73
C TYR A 137 -22.12 -23.79 11.22
N GLN A 138 -21.59 -22.92 12.09
CA GLN A 138 -21.14 -21.58 11.73
C GLN A 138 -19.83 -21.26 12.44
N LYS A 139 -18.87 -20.72 11.68
CA LYS A 139 -17.69 -20.02 12.21
C LYS A 139 -17.82 -18.53 11.94
N GLU A 140 -17.46 -17.71 12.91
CA GLU A 140 -17.32 -16.27 12.76
C GLU A 140 -15.96 -15.85 13.29
N THR A 141 -15.17 -15.20 12.43
CA THR A 141 -13.78 -14.80 12.73
C THR A 141 -13.58 -13.33 12.45
N PHE A 142 -12.91 -12.60 13.36
CA PHE A 142 -12.48 -11.21 13.17
C PHE A 142 -11.20 -10.94 13.96
N VAL A 143 -10.46 -9.92 13.53
CA VAL A 143 -9.36 -9.34 14.29
C VAL A 143 -9.87 -8.04 14.90
N SER A 144 -9.98 -7.98 16.22
CA SER A 144 -10.56 -6.82 16.92
C SER A 144 -9.74 -5.58 16.65
N MET A 145 -10.41 -4.50 16.17
CA MET A 145 -9.77 -3.22 15.86
C MET A 145 -9.29 -2.47 17.11
N SER A 146 -9.89 -2.75 18.26
CA SER A 146 -9.63 -2.05 19.52
C SER A 146 -9.00 -2.90 20.61
N ASP A 147 -9.29 -4.22 20.62
CA ASP A 147 -8.86 -5.12 21.71
C ASP A 147 -7.58 -5.88 21.38
N ASN A 148 -7.08 -5.75 20.15
CA ASN A 148 -5.84 -6.33 19.64
C ASN A 148 -5.77 -7.87 19.76
N VAL A 149 -6.89 -8.55 19.52
CA VAL A 149 -7.00 -10.01 19.53
C VAL A 149 -7.72 -10.49 18.26
N LEU A 150 -7.34 -11.67 17.78
CA LEU A 150 -8.15 -12.43 16.84
C LEU A 150 -9.15 -13.25 17.64
N VAL A 151 -10.40 -13.25 17.20
CA VAL A 151 -11.50 -14.02 17.82
C VAL A 151 -12.14 -14.90 16.77
N MET A 152 -12.22 -16.21 17.06
CA MET A 152 -12.98 -17.17 16.25
C MET A 152 -14.05 -17.82 17.12
N LYS A 153 -15.32 -17.62 16.77
CA LYS A 153 -16.46 -18.29 17.40
C LYS A 153 -16.91 -19.47 16.54
N ILE A 154 -17.17 -20.60 17.19
CA ILE A 154 -17.75 -21.80 16.58
C ILE A 154 -19.12 -22.03 17.22
N SER A 155 -20.15 -22.20 16.39
CA SER A 155 -21.55 -22.37 16.80
C SER A 155 -22.18 -23.52 16.03
N THR A 156 -23.12 -24.21 16.68
CA THR A 156 -23.94 -25.26 16.08
C THR A 156 -25.38 -25.16 16.59
N ASP A 157 -26.33 -25.67 15.82
CA ASP A 157 -27.74 -25.81 16.20
C ASP A 157 -28.05 -27.13 16.89
N SER A 158 -27.04 -27.99 17.17
CA SER A 158 -27.15 -29.28 17.84
C SER A 158 -26.70 -29.18 19.30
N ASP A 159 -27.38 -29.91 20.18
CA ASP A 159 -26.96 -30.14 21.56
C ASP A 159 -25.90 -31.27 21.69
N SER A 160 -25.47 -31.84 20.58
CA SER A 160 -24.43 -32.89 20.57
C SER A 160 -23.05 -32.31 20.88
N GLU A 161 -22.20 -33.13 21.52
CA GLU A 161 -20.82 -32.74 21.80
C GLU A 161 -20.05 -32.47 20.51
N VAL A 162 -19.42 -31.29 20.45
CA VAL A 162 -18.46 -30.92 19.41
C VAL A 162 -17.04 -31.13 19.95
N LYS A 163 -16.22 -31.84 19.18
CA LYS A 163 -14.81 -32.08 19.49
C LYS A 163 -13.93 -31.32 18.52
N VAL A 164 -13.09 -30.42 19.03
CA VAL A 164 -12.22 -29.57 18.21
C VAL A 164 -10.79 -29.68 18.70
N HIS A 165 -9.86 -29.94 17.78
CA HIS A 165 -8.43 -29.88 18.05
C HIS A 165 -7.84 -28.58 17.51
N VAL A 166 -7.03 -27.90 18.34
CA VAL A 166 -6.36 -26.64 17.97
C VAL A 166 -4.86 -26.78 18.19
N SER A 167 -4.08 -26.41 17.17
CA SER A 167 -2.62 -26.42 17.23
C SER A 167 -1.99 -25.18 16.60
N LEU A 168 -0.74 -24.90 16.98
CA LEU A 168 0.10 -23.83 16.44
C LEU A 168 1.35 -24.43 15.82
N ARG A 169 1.72 -23.95 14.64
CA ARG A 169 2.97 -24.31 13.97
C ARG A 169 3.63 -23.08 13.34
N SER A 170 4.95 -23.10 13.18
CA SER A 170 5.70 -22.05 12.51
C SER A 170 6.79 -22.64 11.61
N GLN A 171 7.20 -21.88 10.62
CA GLN A 171 8.38 -22.17 9.80
C GLN A 171 9.69 -21.83 10.55
N MET A 172 9.59 -21.03 11.61
CA MET A 172 10.75 -20.66 12.44
C MET A 172 10.93 -21.62 13.61
N PRO A 173 12.18 -21.86 14.07
CA PRO A 173 12.44 -22.60 15.30
C PRO A 173 11.71 -21.96 16.48
N CYS A 174 10.89 -22.73 17.18
CA CYS A 174 10.00 -22.22 18.20
C CYS A 174 9.86 -23.16 19.40
N VAL A 175 9.44 -22.59 20.51
CA VAL A 175 9.06 -23.33 21.71
C VAL A 175 7.57 -23.14 21.91
N CYS A 176 6.82 -24.27 21.89
CA CYS A 176 5.40 -24.26 22.20
C CYS A 176 5.16 -24.86 23.59
N ARG A 177 4.67 -24.04 24.52
CA ARG A 177 4.32 -24.47 25.88
C ARG A 177 2.82 -24.53 26.04
N LYS A 178 2.35 -25.49 26.81
CA LYS A 178 0.94 -25.69 27.16
C LYS A 178 0.78 -25.35 28.63
N SER A 179 0.20 -24.21 28.91
CA SER A 179 -0.07 -23.74 30.28
C SER A 179 -1.56 -23.75 30.52
N GLU A 180 -2.01 -24.46 31.59
CA GLU A 180 -3.43 -24.61 31.93
C GLU A 180 -4.28 -24.94 30.68
N ASN A 181 -5.11 -24.02 30.22
CA ASN A 181 -6.02 -24.18 29.07
C ASN A 181 -5.63 -23.32 27.90
N MET A 182 -4.33 -23.04 27.70
CA MET A 182 -3.84 -22.20 26.59
C MET A 182 -2.57 -22.76 25.95
N LEU A 183 -2.35 -22.38 24.72
CA LEU A 183 -1.09 -22.55 23.99
C LEU A 183 -0.28 -21.26 24.06
N VAL A 184 0.98 -21.39 24.39
CA VAL A 184 1.96 -20.29 24.40
C VAL A 184 3.10 -20.66 23.47
N PHE A 185 3.30 -19.88 22.45
CA PHE A 185 4.33 -20.05 21.45
C PHE A 185 5.32 -18.89 21.55
N GLU A 186 6.62 -19.19 21.53
CA GLU A 186 7.70 -18.20 21.55
C GLU A 186 8.77 -18.57 20.54
N ALA A 187 9.30 -17.57 19.84
CA ALA A 187 10.39 -17.73 18.90
C ALA A 187 11.21 -16.44 18.76
N ASN A 188 12.38 -16.55 18.11
CA ASN A 188 13.16 -15.40 17.66
C ASN A 188 13.20 -15.40 16.14
N ALA A 189 13.03 -14.21 15.55
CA ALA A 189 13.21 -13.99 14.13
C ALA A 189 14.67 -14.20 13.72
N PRO A 190 14.96 -14.61 12.47
CA PRO A 190 16.31 -14.66 11.94
C PRO A 190 16.93 -13.26 11.92
N VAL A 191 18.25 -13.20 12.12
CA VAL A 191 19.01 -11.95 12.00
C VAL A 191 19.23 -11.55 10.54
N TYR A 192 18.99 -12.45 9.60
CA TYR A 192 19.09 -12.20 8.16
C TYR A 192 18.13 -13.13 7.39
N ALA A 193 17.41 -12.57 6.44
CA ALA A 193 16.68 -13.30 5.43
C ALA A 193 16.96 -12.66 4.07
N ALA A 194 17.60 -13.40 3.18
CA ALA A 194 17.98 -12.94 1.86
C ALA A 194 16.72 -12.68 0.99
N PRO A 195 16.73 -11.68 0.10
CA PRO A 195 15.70 -11.55 -0.92
C PRO A 195 15.49 -12.85 -1.69
N ASN A 196 14.26 -13.12 -2.12
CA ASN A 196 13.92 -14.38 -2.80
C ASN A 196 14.73 -14.61 -4.10
N TYR A 197 15.13 -13.55 -4.78
CA TYR A 197 15.92 -13.58 -6.03
C TYR A 197 17.44 -13.63 -5.82
N TYR A 198 17.94 -13.53 -4.57
CA TYR A 198 19.37 -13.64 -4.27
C TYR A 198 19.72 -15.06 -3.87
N GLN A 199 20.61 -15.72 -4.63
CA GLN A 199 21.08 -17.08 -4.35
C GLN A 199 22.33 -17.05 -3.47
N CYS A 200 22.27 -17.68 -2.31
CA CYS A 200 23.38 -17.82 -1.38
C CYS A 200 23.25 -19.11 -0.57
N GLU A 201 24.37 -19.58 0.03
CA GLU A 201 24.40 -20.85 0.77
C GLU A 201 23.48 -20.83 1.99
N GLU A 202 23.46 -19.72 2.75
CA GLU A 202 22.66 -19.56 3.96
C GLU A 202 21.67 -18.39 3.78
N PRO A 203 20.54 -18.61 3.10
CA PRO A 203 19.59 -17.52 2.82
C PRO A 203 18.83 -17.03 4.06
N ILE A 204 18.77 -17.85 5.13
CA ILE A 204 18.14 -17.49 6.40
C ILE A 204 19.14 -17.79 7.51
N ARG A 205 19.53 -16.79 8.29
CA ARG A 205 20.52 -16.94 9.35
C ARG A 205 19.94 -16.56 10.70
N TYR A 206 20.10 -17.47 11.66
CA TYR A 206 19.75 -17.24 13.06
C TYR A 206 21.01 -16.97 13.87
N LYS A 207 20.87 -16.21 14.93
CA LYS A 207 21.93 -15.99 15.93
C LYS A 207 21.30 -16.06 17.31
N GLU A 208 21.92 -16.82 18.19
CA GLU A 208 21.43 -17.01 19.55
C GLU A 208 21.25 -15.67 20.27
N ASN A 209 20.10 -15.51 20.96
CA ASN A 209 19.71 -14.29 21.70
C ASN A 209 19.75 -13.00 20.83
N SER A 210 19.44 -13.13 19.55
CA SER A 210 19.40 -12.01 18.59
C SER A 210 18.17 -12.13 17.69
N GLY A 211 17.86 -11.05 16.96
CA GLY A 211 16.63 -10.94 16.19
C GLY A 211 15.44 -10.49 17.05
N ILE A 212 14.31 -10.19 16.42
CA ILE A 212 13.07 -9.82 17.11
C ILE A 212 12.52 -11.05 17.84
N LYS A 213 12.29 -10.91 19.14
CA LYS A 213 11.55 -11.92 19.92
C LYS A 213 10.06 -11.71 19.70
N PHE A 214 9.32 -12.79 19.47
CA PHE A 214 7.87 -12.74 19.31
C PHE A 214 7.18 -13.93 19.97
N GLY A 215 5.90 -13.76 20.23
CA GLY A 215 5.07 -14.82 20.79
C GLY A 215 3.63 -14.76 20.33
N ILE A 216 2.95 -15.89 20.46
CA ILE A 216 1.50 -16.05 20.27
C ILE A 216 0.93 -16.71 21.51
N MET A 217 -0.18 -16.20 21.99
CA MET A 217 -1.01 -16.89 22.98
C MET A 217 -2.38 -17.16 22.40
N LEU A 218 -2.85 -18.40 22.57
CA LEU A 218 -4.16 -18.86 22.13
C LEU A 218 -4.90 -19.51 23.31
N LYS A 219 -6.13 -19.04 23.55
CA LYS A 219 -6.99 -19.54 24.63
C LYS A 219 -8.41 -19.84 24.12
N PRO A 220 -8.90 -21.08 24.21
CA PRO A 220 -10.34 -21.40 24.10
C PRO A 220 -11.09 -20.89 25.32
N VAL A 221 -12.29 -20.33 25.10
CA VAL A 221 -13.19 -19.85 26.15
C VAL A 221 -14.51 -20.59 26.04
N LEU A 222 -14.81 -21.40 27.06
CA LEU A 222 -15.95 -22.28 27.11
C LEU A 222 -16.93 -21.85 28.21
N LYS A 223 -18.22 -22.10 28.03
CA LYS A 223 -19.24 -22.00 29.08
C LYS A 223 -19.29 -23.31 29.90
N SER A 224 -19.22 -24.44 29.22
CA SER A 224 -19.12 -25.78 29.81
C SER A 224 -18.25 -26.68 28.91
N GLY A 225 -17.81 -27.84 29.44
CA GLY A 225 -16.99 -28.79 28.69
C GLY A 225 -15.57 -28.95 29.23
N THR A 226 -14.70 -29.58 28.45
CA THR A 226 -13.32 -29.90 28.86
C THR A 226 -12.30 -29.43 27.82
N ILE A 227 -11.10 -29.11 28.29
CA ILE A 227 -9.93 -28.85 27.45
C ILE A 227 -8.85 -29.84 27.86
N GLU A 228 -8.47 -30.72 26.94
CA GLU A 228 -7.42 -31.72 27.13
C GLU A 228 -6.15 -31.28 26.40
N LYS A 229 -5.01 -31.40 27.07
CA LYS A 229 -3.67 -31.17 26.47
C LYS A 229 -3.20 -32.47 25.82
N ASN A 230 -2.73 -32.39 24.60
CA ASN A 230 -2.06 -33.50 23.92
C ASN A 230 -0.70 -33.07 23.37
N GLU A 231 0.04 -33.95 22.71
CA GLU A 231 1.39 -33.66 22.22
C GLU A 231 1.41 -32.46 21.27
N ASN A 232 0.39 -32.31 20.42
CA ASN A 232 0.39 -31.34 19.32
C ASN A 232 -0.51 -30.12 19.55
N GLY A 233 -1.25 -30.01 20.68
CA GLY A 233 -2.14 -28.87 20.89
C GLY A 233 -3.13 -29.04 22.04
N LEU A 234 -4.32 -28.50 21.85
CA LEU A 234 -5.46 -28.62 22.79
C LEU A 234 -6.63 -29.30 22.08
N THR A 235 -7.30 -30.22 22.80
CA THR A 235 -8.56 -30.80 22.34
C THR A 235 -9.69 -30.26 23.21
N ILE A 236 -10.66 -29.64 22.62
CA ILE A 236 -11.83 -29.00 23.21
C ILE A 236 -13.01 -29.97 23.00
N ARG A 237 -13.80 -30.25 24.07
CA ARG A 237 -15.06 -30.97 24.01
C ARG A 237 -16.14 -30.16 24.71
N THR A 238 -17.22 -29.85 24.00
CA THR A 238 -18.32 -29.05 24.53
C THR A 238 -19.59 -29.25 23.70
N SER A 239 -20.75 -29.13 24.36
CA SER A 239 -22.05 -29.02 23.69
C SER A 239 -22.54 -27.56 23.56
N ASP A 240 -21.78 -26.60 24.10
CA ASP A 240 -22.09 -25.19 24.00
C ASP A 240 -21.32 -24.54 22.84
N ASN A 241 -21.85 -23.42 22.35
CA ASN A 241 -21.09 -22.52 21.50
C ASN A 241 -19.88 -21.95 22.26
N PHE A 242 -18.73 -21.92 21.64
CA PHE A 242 -17.49 -21.44 22.24
C PHE A 242 -16.71 -20.54 21.28
N TYR A 243 -15.68 -19.87 21.80
CA TYR A 243 -14.79 -19.06 20.97
C TYR A 243 -13.34 -19.23 21.40
N ILE A 244 -12.44 -18.93 20.47
CA ILE A 244 -10.99 -18.94 20.66
C ILE A 244 -10.52 -17.49 20.58
N ILE A 245 -9.67 -17.08 21.53
CA ILE A 245 -9.00 -15.78 21.51
C ILE A 245 -7.52 -16.01 21.24
N LEU A 246 -6.94 -15.23 20.35
CA LEU A 246 -5.52 -15.27 20.04
C LEU A 246 -4.95 -13.84 20.06
N ILE A 247 -3.77 -13.69 20.64
CA ILE A 247 -2.95 -12.49 20.59
C ILE A 247 -1.52 -12.82 20.14
N GLY A 248 -0.90 -11.91 19.41
CA GLY A 248 0.53 -11.93 19.09
C GLY A 248 1.21 -10.64 19.48
N LYS A 249 2.50 -10.74 19.86
CA LYS A 249 3.33 -9.58 20.20
C LYS A 249 4.78 -9.83 19.87
N THR A 250 5.48 -8.77 19.46
CA THR A 250 6.94 -8.73 19.32
C THR A 250 7.56 -7.81 20.37
N ASP A 251 8.87 -7.87 20.54
CA ASP A 251 9.65 -6.94 21.39
C ASP A 251 10.18 -5.72 20.63
N PHE A 252 9.74 -5.49 19.40
CA PHE A 252 10.21 -4.41 18.52
C PHE A 252 10.08 -3.01 19.16
N ASP A 253 9.01 -2.76 19.88
CA ASP A 253 8.70 -1.50 20.56
C ASP A 253 9.30 -1.38 21.98
N GLY A 254 10.21 -2.29 22.34
CA GLY A 254 10.88 -2.30 23.64
C GLY A 254 10.08 -2.98 24.76
N CYS A 255 9.11 -3.83 24.42
CA CYS A 255 8.40 -4.65 25.40
C CYS A 255 9.31 -5.75 25.94
N ASP A 256 9.82 -5.62 27.15
CA ASP A 256 10.75 -6.57 27.77
C ASP A 256 10.10 -7.94 28.06
N ASN A 257 8.81 -7.98 28.42
CA ASN A 257 8.06 -9.18 28.77
C ASN A 257 6.78 -9.32 27.93
N ILE A 258 6.95 -9.77 26.68
CA ILE A 258 5.83 -9.99 25.75
C ILE A 258 4.81 -11.01 26.27
N ILE A 259 5.25 -11.98 27.08
CA ILE A 259 4.37 -13.02 27.65
C ILE A 259 3.40 -12.43 28.66
N GLU A 260 3.90 -11.62 29.60
CA GLU A 260 3.07 -10.93 30.59
C GLU A 260 2.09 -9.97 29.91
N PHE A 261 2.58 -9.18 28.95
CA PHE A 261 1.74 -8.27 28.17
C PHE A 261 0.58 -9.02 27.48
N MET A 262 0.88 -10.12 26.77
CA MET A 262 -0.14 -10.92 26.09
C MET A 262 -1.12 -11.55 27.07
N SER A 263 -0.63 -12.04 28.23
CA SER A 263 -1.46 -12.63 29.28
C SER A 263 -2.50 -11.64 29.81
N ASP A 264 -2.12 -10.41 30.01
CA ASP A 264 -3.01 -9.36 30.52
C ASP A 264 -4.07 -8.95 29.51
N ILE A 265 -3.70 -8.83 28.22
CA ILE A 265 -4.66 -8.59 27.15
C ILE A 265 -5.66 -9.75 27.00
N LEU A 266 -5.18 -11.01 27.07
CA LEU A 266 -6.08 -12.17 27.03
C LEU A 266 -7.07 -12.21 28.20
N LYS A 267 -6.62 -11.91 29.43
CA LYS A 267 -7.52 -11.81 30.60
C LYS A 267 -8.57 -10.71 30.41
N CYS A 268 -8.18 -9.55 29.89
CA CYS A 268 -9.11 -8.47 29.58
C CYS A 268 -10.13 -8.89 28.51
N ALA A 269 -9.67 -9.54 27.44
CA ALA A 269 -10.52 -10.00 26.36
C ALA A 269 -11.52 -11.09 26.83
N GLU A 270 -11.05 -12.05 27.62
CA GLU A 270 -11.90 -13.07 28.25
C GLU A 270 -12.97 -12.46 29.16
N TYR A 271 -12.58 -11.48 30.01
CA TYR A 271 -13.52 -10.76 30.87
C TYR A 271 -14.62 -10.02 30.11
N LYS A 272 -14.26 -9.35 29.01
CA LYS A 272 -15.22 -8.68 28.12
C LYS A 272 -16.19 -9.67 27.46
N GLY A 273 -15.71 -10.84 27.10
CA GLY A 273 -16.49 -11.87 26.42
C GLY A 273 -16.81 -11.53 24.97
N TYR A 274 -17.25 -12.54 24.22
CA TYR A 274 -17.45 -12.45 22.77
C TYR A 274 -18.30 -11.28 22.31
N LYS A 275 -19.45 -11.03 22.98
CA LYS A 275 -20.38 -9.97 22.55
C LYS A 275 -19.76 -8.58 22.62
N GLN A 276 -19.04 -8.29 23.70
CA GLN A 276 -18.40 -6.99 23.88
C GLN A 276 -17.22 -6.82 22.96
N LEU A 277 -16.41 -7.87 22.76
CA LEU A 277 -15.30 -7.85 21.81
C LEU A 277 -15.80 -7.53 20.38
N LYS A 278 -16.88 -8.19 19.95
CA LYS A 278 -17.49 -7.92 18.65
C LYS A 278 -18.04 -6.49 18.55
N GLN A 279 -18.73 -6.00 19.58
CA GLN A 279 -19.25 -4.64 19.62
C GLN A 279 -18.13 -3.59 19.51
N ASN A 280 -17.08 -3.73 20.30
CA ASN A 280 -15.92 -2.83 20.27
C ASN A 280 -15.25 -2.82 18.89
N HIS A 281 -15.10 -4.01 18.28
CA HIS A 281 -14.57 -4.17 16.93
C HIS A 281 -15.40 -3.38 15.91
N LEU A 282 -16.72 -3.60 15.89
CA LEU A 282 -17.63 -2.93 14.95
C LEU A 282 -17.61 -1.42 15.12
N GLU A 283 -17.72 -0.91 16.36
CA GLU A 283 -17.71 0.53 16.64
C GLU A 283 -16.42 1.19 16.13
N THR A 284 -15.27 0.57 16.40
CA THR A 284 -13.98 1.10 15.94
C THR A 284 -13.84 1.00 14.43
N TYR A 285 -14.19 -0.13 13.82
CA TYR A 285 -14.09 -0.32 12.37
C TYR A 285 -14.98 0.64 11.60
N HIS A 286 -16.25 0.78 12.00
CA HIS A 286 -17.21 1.69 11.37
C HIS A 286 -16.77 3.16 11.47
N SER A 287 -16.03 3.54 12.54
CA SER A 287 -15.49 4.89 12.65
C SER A 287 -14.51 5.27 11.50
N PHE A 288 -13.95 4.29 10.81
CA PHE A 288 -13.14 4.46 9.59
C PHE A 288 -13.94 4.18 8.32
N PHE A 289 -14.61 3.04 8.26
CA PHE A 289 -15.24 2.56 7.02
C PHE A 289 -16.43 3.41 6.58
N ASP A 290 -17.26 3.88 7.52
CA ASP A 290 -18.49 4.64 7.22
C ASP A 290 -18.25 6.11 6.84
N ARG A 291 -16.97 6.57 6.87
CA ARG A 291 -16.61 7.95 6.48
C ARG A 291 -16.83 8.24 5.01
N LEU A 292 -16.85 7.22 4.16
CA LEU A 292 -17.04 7.35 2.73
C LEU A 292 -17.91 6.20 2.20
N ASP A 293 -18.89 6.54 1.38
CA ASP A 293 -19.75 5.59 0.69
C ASP A 293 -19.82 5.92 -0.81
N LEU A 294 -19.40 4.99 -1.64
CA LEU A 294 -19.48 5.04 -3.09
C LEU A 294 -20.50 4.01 -3.59
N HIS A 295 -21.36 4.45 -4.48
CA HIS A 295 -22.30 3.61 -5.20
C HIS A 295 -22.30 3.95 -6.68
N MET A 296 -21.99 2.98 -7.53
CA MET A 296 -22.12 3.10 -8.99
C MET A 296 -22.96 1.93 -9.52
N GLY A 297 -23.81 2.21 -10.51
CA GLY A 297 -24.69 1.20 -11.10
C GLY A 297 -26.14 1.29 -10.65
N GLU A 298 -26.95 0.28 -10.98
CA GLU A 298 -28.42 0.31 -10.80
C GLU A 298 -28.96 -0.79 -9.88
N SER A 299 -28.22 -1.90 -9.63
CA SER A 299 -28.77 -3.09 -8.99
C SER A 299 -28.09 -3.43 -7.65
N ASP A 300 -28.90 -3.43 -6.58
CA ASP A 300 -28.49 -3.92 -5.25
C ASP A 300 -28.52 -5.46 -5.15
N ASP A 301 -29.32 -6.14 -5.97
CA ASP A 301 -29.56 -7.59 -5.93
C ASP A 301 -28.44 -8.44 -6.57
N TYR A 302 -27.55 -7.82 -7.36
CA TYR A 302 -26.52 -8.54 -8.11
C TYR A 302 -25.55 -9.29 -7.19
N PHE A 303 -25.08 -8.63 -6.13
CA PHE A 303 -24.13 -9.20 -5.17
C PHE A 303 -24.73 -10.29 -4.26
N GLU A 304 -26.05 -10.35 -4.13
CA GLU A 304 -26.72 -11.39 -3.34
C GLU A 304 -26.86 -12.71 -4.12
N LYS A 305 -26.97 -12.62 -5.45
CA LYS A 305 -27.25 -13.76 -6.33
C LYS A 305 -26.01 -14.44 -6.92
N THR A 306 -24.88 -13.74 -6.95
CA THR A 306 -23.64 -14.19 -7.60
C THR A 306 -22.49 -14.30 -6.61
N ASP A 307 -21.59 -15.29 -6.78
CA ASP A 307 -20.35 -15.35 -6.02
C ASP A 307 -19.28 -14.42 -6.62
N THR A 308 -18.22 -14.18 -5.86
CA THR A 308 -17.16 -13.24 -6.23
C THR A 308 -16.46 -13.62 -7.54
N ILE A 309 -16.24 -14.91 -7.80
CA ILE A 309 -15.63 -15.37 -9.06
C ILE A 309 -16.54 -15.14 -10.27
N GLN A 310 -17.85 -15.32 -10.09
CA GLN A 310 -18.83 -15.02 -11.14
C GLN A 310 -18.88 -13.51 -11.44
N GLN A 311 -18.82 -12.67 -10.41
CA GLN A 311 -18.77 -11.22 -10.53
C GLN A 311 -17.53 -10.76 -11.30
N MET A 312 -16.37 -11.33 -10.98
CA MET A 312 -15.10 -11.06 -11.65
C MET A 312 -15.17 -11.41 -13.13
N LYS A 313 -15.66 -12.62 -13.47
CA LYS A 313 -15.84 -13.08 -14.85
C LYS A 313 -16.84 -12.21 -15.64
N ALA A 314 -17.87 -11.70 -14.99
CA ALA A 314 -18.81 -10.77 -15.62
C ALA A 314 -18.13 -9.42 -15.93
N PHE A 315 -17.33 -8.90 -15.00
CA PHE A 315 -16.55 -7.67 -15.21
C PHE A 315 -15.57 -7.80 -16.38
N GLU A 316 -14.83 -8.90 -16.48
CA GLU A 316 -13.93 -9.19 -17.59
C GLU A 316 -14.66 -9.13 -18.95
N LYS A 317 -15.93 -9.58 -19.01
CA LYS A 317 -16.77 -9.49 -20.20
C LYS A 317 -17.35 -8.09 -20.46
N GLY A 318 -17.17 -7.15 -19.53
CA GLY A 318 -17.74 -5.81 -19.59
C GLY A 318 -19.17 -5.70 -19.03
N GLU A 319 -19.63 -6.70 -18.27
CA GLU A 319 -20.93 -6.75 -17.61
C GLU A 319 -20.81 -6.27 -16.15
N ASN A 320 -21.82 -5.58 -15.63
CA ASN A 320 -21.89 -5.08 -14.23
C ASN A 320 -20.61 -4.37 -13.75
N THR A 321 -20.01 -3.60 -14.65
CA THR A 321 -18.69 -2.98 -14.42
C THR A 321 -18.70 -1.91 -13.36
N SER A 322 -19.81 -1.22 -13.17
CA SER A 322 -19.99 -0.16 -12.17
C SER A 322 -20.00 -0.75 -10.76
N GLU A 323 -20.78 -1.80 -10.59
CA GLU A 323 -21.00 -2.47 -9.31
C GLU A 323 -19.73 -3.16 -8.83
N PHE A 324 -19.04 -3.90 -9.71
CA PHE A 324 -17.81 -4.59 -9.35
C PHE A 324 -16.64 -3.62 -9.08
N ALA A 325 -16.52 -2.53 -9.87
CA ALA A 325 -15.55 -1.47 -9.59
C ALA A 325 -15.82 -0.83 -8.22
N THR A 326 -17.10 -0.66 -7.83
CA THR A 326 -17.45 -0.17 -6.50
C THR A 326 -17.04 -1.15 -5.39
N LEU A 327 -17.25 -2.46 -5.60
CA LEU A 327 -16.78 -3.50 -4.67
C LEU A 327 -15.26 -3.41 -4.47
N LEU A 328 -14.48 -3.34 -5.56
CA LEU A 328 -13.01 -3.22 -5.50
C LEU A 328 -12.55 -1.94 -4.82
N PHE A 329 -13.27 -0.83 -5.02
CA PHE A 329 -13.01 0.43 -4.31
C PHE A 329 -13.18 0.27 -2.79
N HIS A 330 -14.28 -0.34 -2.34
CA HIS A 330 -14.51 -0.59 -0.93
C HIS A 330 -13.57 -1.66 -0.36
N TYR A 331 -13.19 -2.66 -1.18
CA TYR A 331 -12.19 -3.65 -0.79
C TYR A 331 -10.82 -3.01 -0.55
N ALA A 332 -10.39 -2.09 -1.39
CA ALA A 332 -9.15 -1.32 -1.15
C ALA A 332 -9.21 -0.54 0.17
N ARG A 333 -10.34 0.11 0.48
CA ARG A 333 -10.53 0.80 1.76
C ARG A 333 -10.49 -0.16 2.95
N TYR A 334 -11.13 -1.31 2.82
CA TYR A 334 -11.07 -2.39 3.80
C TYR A 334 -9.63 -2.84 4.05
N LEU A 335 -8.88 -3.13 3.00
CA LEU A 335 -7.48 -3.57 3.10
C LEU A 335 -6.60 -2.51 3.77
N MET A 336 -6.79 -1.22 3.48
CA MET A 336 -6.06 -0.13 4.12
C MET A 336 -6.32 -0.08 5.63
N ILE A 337 -7.59 -0.13 6.05
CA ILE A 337 -7.97 -0.11 7.46
C ILE A 337 -7.39 -1.32 8.20
N CYS A 338 -7.37 -2.49 7.55
CA CYS A 338 -6.89 -3.74 8.13
C CYS A 338 -5.36 -3.86 8.18
N SER A 339 -4.62 -3.12 7.34
CA SER A 339 -3.16 -3.24 7.24
C SER A 339 -2.38 -2.01 7.74
N SER A 340 -3.06 -0.88 7.95
CA SER A 340 -2.40 0.37 8.33
C SER A 340 -3.38 1.28 9.07
N LYS A 341 -3.17 1.48 10.35
CA LYS A 341 -3.95 2.40 11.18
C LYS A 341 -3.02 3.23 12.08
N PRO A 342 -3.48 4.28 12.75
CA PRO A 342 -2.67 5.01 13.71
C PRO A 342 -2.04 4.10 14.75
N GLY A 343 -0.73 4.25 14.98
CA GLY A 343 0.03 3.48 15.97
C GLY A 343 0.54 2.11 15.48
N THR A 344 0.29 1.73 14.23
CA THR A 344 0.82 0.50 13.60
C THR A 344 1.92 0.82 12.58
N GLN A 345 2.53 -0.20 11.97
CA GLN A 345 3.49 0.01 10.90
C GLN A 345 2.79 0.39 9.59
N ALA A 346 3.53 1.02 8.69
CA ALA A 346 3.05 1.26 7.33
C ALA A 346 2.72 -0.07 6.62
N ALA A 347 1.76 -0.04 5.70
CA ALA A 347 1.50 -1.17 4.81
C ALA A 347 2.74 -1.43 3.93
N ASN A 348 3.34 -2.61 4.09
CA ASN A 348 4.49 -3.03 3.30
C ASN A 348 4.06 -3.46 1.88
N LEU A 349 4.96 -4.04 1.08
CA LEU A 349 4.67 -4.48 -0.28
C LEU A 349 3.46 -5.44 -0.39
N GLN A 350 3.17 -6.18 0.68
CA GLN A 350 2.04 -7.11 0.79
C GLN A 350 1.00 -6.66 1.85
N GLY A 351 1.00 -5.38 2.22
CA GLY A 351 0.16 -4.83 3.29
C GLY A 351 0.62 -5.30 4.65
N ILE A 352 0.03 -6.38 5.14
CA ILE A 352 0.39 -7.09 6.38
C ILE A 352 0.38 -8.63 6.16
N TRP A 353 0.00 -9.10 4.97
CA TRP A 353 -0.24 -10.52 4.70
C TRP A 353 0.90 -11.16 3.91
N ASN A 354 1.63 -12.07 4.52
CA ASN A 354 2.71 -12.83 3.94
C ASN A 354 2.82 -14.22 4.59
N ASN A 355 3.02 -15.27 3.80
CA ASN A 355 3.23 -16.63 4.31
C ASN A 355 4.61 -17.21 3.99
N GLN A 356 5.55 -16.40 3.47
CA GLN A 356 6.85 -16.87 3.02
C GLN A 356 7.98 -16.27 3.87
N MET A 357 8.93 -17.11 4.30
CA MET A 357 10.14 -16.68 5.01
C MET A 357 11.08 -15.83 4.14
N ARG A 358 11.04 -16.04 2.83
CA ARG A 358 11.71 -15.22 1.81
C ARG A 358 10.66 -14.64 0.90
N ALA A 359 9.91 -13.68 1.44
CA ALA A 359 8.83 -13.01 0.73
C ALA A 359 9.31 -12.38 -0.59
N PRO A 360 8.45 -12.30 -1.61
CA PRO A 360 8.75 -11.56 -2.83
C PRO A 360 9.27 -10.16 -2.51
N TRP A 361 10.46 -9.81 -3.05
CA TRP A 361 11.17 -8.55 -2.77
C TRP A 361 11.27 -8.23 -1.28
N SER A 362 11.49 -9.27 -0.44
CA SER A 362 11.55 -9.17 1.03
C SER A 362 10.27 -8.61 1.68
N SER A 363 9.20 -8.41 0.94
CA SER A 363 7.99 -7.68 1.36
C SER A 363 8.32 -6.37 2.09
N ASN A 364 9.38 -5.67 1.62
CA ASN A 364 9.86 -4.43 2.22
C ASN A 364 9.03 -3.22 1.79
N TYR A 365 9.45 -2.02 2.18
CA TYR A 365 8.89 -0.76 1.70
C TYR A 365 9.66 -0.32 0.47
N THR A 366 9.17 -0.70 -0.72
CA THR A 366 9.74 -0.26 -1.99
C THR A 366 9.20 1.12 -2.32
N VAL A 367 10.09 2.13 -2.30
CA VAL A 367 9.75 3.56 -2.34
C VAL A 367 10.18 4.25 -3.63
N ASN A 368 10.13 3.52 -4.74
CA ASN A 368 10.23 4.10 -6.08
C ASN A 368 8.89 4.10 -6.83
N ILE A 369 7.83 3.56 -6.20
CA ILE A 369 6.41 3.60 -6.60
C ILE A 369 5.47 2.92 -5.58
N ASN A 370 5.82 1.71 -5.08
CA ASN A 370 4.87 0.80 -4.44
C ASN A 370 4.32 1.36 -3.12
N THR A 371 5.19 1.75 -2.21
CA THR A 371 4.79 2.31 -0.91
C THR A 371 4.04 3.64 -1.09
N GLU A 372 4.47 4.48 -2.01
CA GLU A 372 3.78 5.72 -2.32
C GLU A 372 2.37 5.46 -2.84
N MET A 373 2.22 4.49 -3.75
CA MET A 373 0.92 4.09 -4.29
C MET A 373 0.00 3.52 -3.22
N ASN A 374 0.54 2.78 -2.23
CA ASN A 374 -0.25 2.27 -1.11
C ASN A 374 -1.05 3.40 -0.43
N TYR A 375 -0.50 4.62 -0.38
CA TYR A 375 -1.11 5.73 0.33
C TYR A 375 -1.76 6.81 -0.57
N TRP A 376 -1.74 6.66 -1.90
CA TRP A 376 -2.38 7.65 -2.78
C TRP A 376 -3.88 7.84 -2.52
N MET A 377 -4.55 6.78 -2.10
CA MET A 377 -5.98 6.83 -1.78
C MET A 377 -6.28 7.36 -0.36
N ALA A 378 -5.31 7.37 0.55
CA ALA A 378 -5.57 7.57 1.97
C ALA A 378 -6.32 8.87 2.25
N GLU A 379 -5.84 9.98 1.72
CA GLU A 379 -6.48 11.28 1.93
C GLU A 379 -7.82 11.39 1.19
N SER A 380 -7.83 11.13 -0.12
CA SER A 380 -9.04 11.28 -0.95
C SER A 380 -10.18 10.36 -0.50
N CYS A 381 -9.87 9.13 -0.07
CA CYS A 381 -10.84 8.16 0.42
C CYS A 381 -11.21 8.33 1.91
N ASN A 382 -10.89 9.48 2.53
CA ASN A 382 -11.23 9.81 3.91
C ASN A 382 -10.66 8.84 4.96
N LEU A 383 -9.43 8.37 4.71
CA LEU A 383 -8.64 7.50 5.59
C LEU A 383 -7.28 8.15 5.93
N GLY A 384 -7.23 9.49 6.02
CA GLY A 384 -6.01 10.24 6.33
C GLY A 384 -5.37 9.83 7.66
N ASP A 385 -6.15 9.32 8.63
CA ASP A 385 -5.60 8.76 9.87
C ASP A 385 -4.70 7.54 9.58
N CYS A 386 -5.08 6.68 8.62
CA CYS A 386 -4.26 5.53 8.21
C CYS A 386 -2.93 5.96 7.58
N HIS A 387 -2.86 7.14 6.99
CA HIS A 387 -1.63 7.70 6.42
C HIS A 387 -0.54 7.97 7.48
N THR A 388 -0.94 8.17 8.75
CA THR A 388 0.00 8.47 9.84
C THR A 388 1.03 7.35 10.07
N ALA A 389 0.69 6.09 9.78
CA ALA A 389 1.62 4.96 9.85
C ALA A 389 2.83 5.14 8.91
N LEU A 390 2.61 5.70 7.70
CA LEU A 390 3.70 6.06 6.79
C LEU A 390 4.58 7.18 7.37
N PHE A 391 3.98 8.15 8.07
CA PHE A 391 4.77 9.24 8.66
C PHE A 391 5.69 8.73 9.77
N GLU A 392 5.28 7.72 10.54
CA GLU A 392 6.15 7.05 11.52
C GLU A 392 7.34 6.33 10.85
N LEU A 393 7.12 5.70 9.70
CA LEU A 393 8.19 5.11 8.90
C LEU A 393 9.14 6.19 8.36
N ILE A 394 8.61 7.30 7.86
CA ILE A 394 9.41 8.45 7.39
C ILE A 394 10.30 8.98 8.52
N ASP A 395 9.77 9.20 9.72
CA ASP A 395 10.52 9.71 10.86
C ASP A 395 11.68 8.78 11.28
N ARG A 396 11.48 7.45 11.20
CA ARG A 396 12.56 6.47 11.41
C ARG A 396 13.61 6.56 10.30
N THR A 397 13.16 6.65 9.05
CA THR A 397 14.03 6.72 7.87
C THR A 397 14.85 8.01 7.85
N VAL A 398 14.28 9.14 8.28
CA VAL A 398 15.02 10.41 8.42
C VAL A 398 16.24 10.29 9.32
N LYS A 399 16.11 9.53 10.43
CA LYS A 399 17.25 9.34 11.37
C LYS A 399 18.41 8.60 10.70
N LYS A 400 18.13 7.55 9.95
CA LYS A 400 19.15 6.80 9.17
C LYS A 400 19.59 7.59 7.95
N GLY A 401 18.65 8.23 7.24
CA GLY A 401 18.90 9.04 6.05
C GLY A 401 19.87 10.21 6.28
N LYS A 402 19.91 10.79 7.48
CA LYS A 402 20.93 11.77 7.86
C LYS A 402 22.32 11.15 7.93
N ILE A 403 22.40 9.93 8.44
CA ILE A 403 23.68 9.19 8.50
C ILE A 403 24.14 8.84 7.09
N THR A 404 23.23 8.33 6.25
CA THR A 404 23.53 8.02 4.84
C THR A 404 23.97 9.27 4.07
N ALA A 405 23.27 10.41 4.24
CA ALA A 405 23.67 11.68 3.61
C ALA A 405 25.09 12.09 4.00
N GLN A 406 25.43 12.03 5.28
CA GLN A 406 26.74 12.40 5.76
C GLN A 406 27.83 11.39 5.37
N LYS A 407 27.58 10.09 5.59
CA LYS A 407 28.60 9.03 5.45
C LYS A 407 28.82 8.57 4.02
N LEU A 408 27.79 8.55 3.21
CA LEU A 408 27.86 8.11 1.81
C LEU A 408 28.03 9.28 0.83
N TYR A 409 27.44 10.44 1.12
CA TYR A 409 27.46 11.59 0.21
C TYR A 409 28.33 12.75 0.69
N GLY A 410 28.71 12.79 1.97
CA GLY A 410 29.42 13.93 2.57
C GLY A 410 28.55 15.20 2.63
N LEU A 411 27.22 15.03 2.67
CA LEU A 411 26.25 16.13 2.62
C LEU A 411 25.43 16.21 3.91
N GLU A 412 24.90 17.40 4.18
CA GLU A 412 23.88 17.62 5.21
C GLU A 412 22.48 17.26 4.70
N GLY A 413 21.51 17.16 5.64
CA GLY A 413 20.14 16.80 5.33
C GLY A 413 19.88 15.30 5.46
N TRP A 414 18.91 14.74 4.70
CA TRP A 414 18.64 13.31 4.68
C TRP A 414 18.30 12.81 3.29
N VAL A 415 18.65 11.56 3.04
CA VAL A 415 18.43 10.85 1.78
C VAL A 415 17.95 9.44 2.05
N SER A 416 17.16 8.90 1.16
CA SER A 416 16.83 7.48 1.10
C SER A 416 16.75 7.01 -0.36
N HIS A 417 16.92 5.71 -0.54
CA HIS A 417 16.94 5.05 -1.84
C HIS A 417 15.70 4.18 -2.01
N HIS A 418 15.64 3.36 -3.05
CA HIS A 418 14.42 2.69 -3.48
C HIS A 418 13.82 1.68 -2.47
N ASN A 419 14.58 1.16 -1.50
CA ASN A 419 14.12 0.21 -0.50
C ASN A 419 14.36 0.69 0.92
N ILE A 420 13.31 0.61 1.73
CA ILE A 420 13.32 0.89 3.17
C ILE A 420 12.83 -0.37 3.89
N ASP A 421 13.18 -0.52 5.17
CA ASP A 421 12.67 -1.56 6.05
C ASP A 421 12.16 -0.98 7.38
N ILE A 422 11.70 -1.84 8.27
CA ILE A 422 11.19 -1.42 9.58
C ILE A 422 12.25 -0.69 10.42
N TRP A 423 13.55 -0.95 10.18
CA TRP A 423 14.65 -0.30 10.88
C TRP A 423 14.97 1.09 10.34
N GLY A 424 14.27 1.51 9.26
CA GLY A 424 14.49 2.77 8.57
C GLY A 424 15.74 2.76 7.69
N ASN A 425 16.12 1.61 7.11
CA ASN A 425 17.22 1.56 6.16
C ASN A 425 17.03 2.57 5.04
N SER A 426 18.06 3.32 4.72
CA SER A 426 18.02 4.40 3.72
C SER A 426 19.09 4.24 2.65
N ASP A 427 19.93 3.22 2.76
CA ASP A 427 21.08 2.98 1.88
C ASP A 427 20.66 2.45 0.51
N PRO A 428 21.44 2.68 -0.56
CA PRO A 428 21.23 2.06 -1.85
C PRO A 428 21.64 0.58 -1.79
N VAL A 429 20.67 -0.33 -1.89
CA VAL A 429 20.91 -1.78 -1.79
C VAL A 429 21.46 -2.37 -3.09
N GLY A 430 21.81 -3.67 -3.10
CA GLY A 430 22.16 -4.38 -4.33
C GLY A 430 23.64 -4.64 -4.57
N LYS A 431 24.52 -4.38 -3.57
CA LYS A 431 25.94 -4.69 -3.64
C LYS A 431 26.23 -6.13 -4.10
N TYR A 432 25.38 -7.07 -3.66
CA TYR A 432 25.55 -8.50 -3.94
C TYR A 432 24.63 -9.01 -5.05
N ALA A 433 24.00 -8.13 -5.83
CA ALA A 433 23.16 -8.56 -6.96
C ALA A 433 23.97 -9.36 -7.98
N GLN A 434 23.41 -10.49 -8.40
CA GLN A 434 24.05 -11.45 -9.30
C GLN A 434 23.64 -11.22 -10.75
N ASP A 435 22.46 -10.64 -10.97
CA ASP A 435 21.86 -10.45 -12.29
C ASP A 435 21.78 -8.98 -12.66
N GLY A 436 22.12 -8.66 -13.89
CA GLY A 436 21.94 -7.33 -14.47
C GLY A 436 22.70 -6.20 -13.76
N SER A 437 22.27 -4.97 -13.99
CA SER A 437 22.78 -3.80 -13.27
C SER A 437 21.83 -3.40 -12.16
N PRO A 438 22.17 -3.62 -10.88
CA PRO A 438 21.32 -3.19 -9.77
C PRO A 438 21.19 -1.66 -9.71
N CYS A 439 22.04 -0.91 -10.39
CA CYS A 439 21.98 0.56 -10.44
C CYS A 439 20.65 1.08 -10.98
N GLN A 440 19.98 0.34 -11.87
CA GLN A 440 18.70 0.76 -12.47
C GLN A 440 17.58 1.02 -11.44
N TYR A 441 17.60 0.35 -10.30
CA TYR A 441 16.66 0.55 -9.19
C TYR A 441 17.32 1.13 -7.95
N ALA A 442 18.55 0.73 -7.62
CA ALA A 442 19.20 1.03 -6.34
C ALA A 442 19.90 2.40 -6.32
N LEU A 443 20.53 2.83 -7.42
CA LEU A 443 21.25 4.10 -7.50
C LEU A 443 20.29 5.26 -7.79
N TRP A 444 19.26 5.40 -6.96
CA TRP A 444 18.22 6.40 -7.10
C TRP A 444 17.93 7.08 -5.76
N PRO A 445 18.59 8.20 -5.45
CA PRO A 445 18.50 8.86 -4.16
C PRO A 445 17.32 9.84 -4.08
N MET A 446 16.13 9.49 -4.62
CA MET A 446 15.03 10.44 -4.76
C MET A 446 13.80 10.09 -3.89
N SER A 447 13.80 8.94 -3.22
CA SER A 447 12.63 8.53 -2.43
C SER A 447 12.36 9.48 -1.25
N SER A 448 13.39 10.06 -0.63
CA SER A 448 13.19 11.06 0.44
C SER A 448 12.38 12.26 -0.03
N ALA A 449 12.60 12.74 -1.26
CA ALA A 449 11.81 13.83 -1.84
C ALA A 449 10.37 13.39 -2.15
N TRP A 450 10.17 12.17 -2.65
CA TRP A 450 8.83 11.65 -2.94
C TRP A 450 8.05 11.40 -1.65
N LEU A 451 8.67 10.85 -0.63
CA LEU A 451 8.06 10.67 0.69
C LEU A 451 7.63 11.99 1.34
N CYS A 452 8.40 13.08 1.14
CA CYS A 452 8.02 14.43 1.59
C CYS A 452 6.68 14.90 1.00
N ARG A 453 6.34 14.46 -0.23
CA ARG A 453 5.06 14.75 -0.86
C ARG A 453 3.87 14.25 0.00
N HIS A 454 3.97 13.06 0.60
CA HIS A 454 2.91 12.50 1.44
C HIS A 454 2.58 13.39 2.64
N MET A 455 3.59 13.97 3.28
CA MET A 455 3.40 14.90 4.38
C MET A 455 2.75 16.22 3.93
N TRP A 456 3.15 16.72 2.75
CA TRP A 456 2.54 17.91 2.15
C TRP A 456 1.08 17.66 1.75
N GLU A 457 0.78 16.51 1.13
CA GLU A 457 -0.58 16.13 0.77
C GLU A 457 -1.48 16.05 2.01
N HIS A 458 -1.02 15.44 3.09
CA HIS A 458 -1.78 15.40 4.34
C HIS A 458 -2.17 16.80 4.81
N TYR A 459 -1.23 17.75 4.82
CA TYR A 459 -1.55 19.14 5.13
C TYR A 459 -2.55 19.74 4.14
N CYS A 460 -2.42 19.48 2.86
CA CYS A 460 -3.34 20.01 1.85
C CYS A 460 -4.79 19.55 2.06
N TYR A 461 -5.00 18.36 2.60
CA TYR A 461 -6.34 17.82 2.88
C TYR A 461 -6.86 18.19 4.26
N THR A 462 -5.99 18.34 5.25
CA THR A 462 -6.38 18.58 6.66
C THR A 462 -6.33 20.04 7.07
N LEU A 463 -5.46 20.83 6.45
CA LEU A 463 -5.10 22.19 6.84
C LEU A 463 -4.57 22.27 8.30
N ASP A 464 -4.00 21.16 8.79
CA ASP A 464 -3.39 21.08 10.12
C ASP A 464 -2.06 21.84 10.14
N GLY A 465 -2.10 23.05 10.72
CA GLY A 465 -0.94 23.93 10.81
C GLY A 465 0.12 23.42 11.79
N ASP A 466 -0.27 22.73 12.84
CA ASP A 466 0.65 22.18 13.84
C ASP A 466 1.41 20.98 13.23
N PHE A 467 0.72 20.08 12.53
CA PHE A 467 1.38 19.02 11.75
C PHE A 467 2.36 19.60 10.72
N LEU A 468 1.95 20.62 9.97
CA LEU A 468 2.83 21.26 8.98
C LEU A 468 4.09 21.83 9.64
N LYS A 469 3.93 22.57 10.73
CA LYS A 469 5.03 23.28 11.41
C LYS A 469 5.97 22.33 12.15
N ASP A 470 5.40 21.42 12.94
CA ASP A 470 6.16 20.66 13.93
C ASP A 470 6.65 19.31 13.40
N ARG A 471 6.00 18.75 12.35
CA ARG A 471 6.39 17.47 11.77
C ARG A 471 6.83 17.57 10.31
N ALA A 472 6.00 18.09 9.41
CA ALA A 472 6.29 18.07 7.99
C ALA A 472 7.44 19.01 7.59
N TYR A 473 7.43 20.26 8.06
CA TYR A 473 8.43 21.26 7.71
C TYR A 473 9.86 20.83 8.06
N PRO A 474 10.17 20.32 9.27
CA PRO A 474 11.53 19.88 9.59
C PRO A 474 12.02 18.76 8.66
N VAL A 475 11.17 17.79 8.31
CA VAL A 475 11.50 16.68 7.43
C VAL A 475 11.76 17.17 6.00
N ILE A 476 10.84 17.99 5.46
CA ILE A 476 10.95 18.53 4.10
C ILE A 476 12.16 19.46 3.97
N ARG A 477 12.42 20.31 4.97
CA ARG A 477 13.60 21.21 4.98
C ARG A 477 14.91 20.44 4.89
N GLU A 478 15.06 19.37 5.65
CA GLU A 478 16.29 18.56 5.63
C GLU A 478 16.44 17.77 4.30
N ALA A 479 15.33 17.34 3.67
CA ALA A 479 15.38 16.81 2.31
C ALA A 479 15.85 17.87 1.31
N VAL A 480 15.27 19.06 1.35
CA VAL A 480 15.70 20.20 0.50
C VAL A 480 17.20 20.50 0.69
N ARG A 481 17.68 20.51 1.94
CA ARG A 481 19.11 20.70 2.25
C ARG A 481 19.98 19.69 1.53
N PHE A 482 19.63 18.41 1.57
CA PHE A 482 20.37 17.36 0.88
C PHE A 482 20.40 17.60 -0.63
N TYR A 483 19.26 17.86 -1.27
CA TYR A 483 19.23 18.01 -2.72
C TYR A 483 19.91 19.27 -3.20
N LEU A 484 19.90 20.37 -2.46
CA LEU A 484 20.70 21.55 -2.77
C LEU A 484 22.20 21.23 -2.83
N GLY A 485 22.69 20.36 -1.94
CA GLY A 485 24.08 19.87 -1.96
C GLY A 485 24.37 18.80 -3.01
N TYR A 486 23.37 17.98 -3.38
CA TYR A 486 23.53 16.90 -4.35
C TYR A 486 23.58 17.40 -5.81
N LEU A 487 22.84 18.46 -6.11
CA LEU A 487 22.81 19.06 -7.44
C LEU A 487 24.21 19.51 -7.91
N THR A 488 24.47 19.33 -9.19
CA THR A 488 25.73 19.75 -9.83
C THR A 488 25.44 20.53 -11.13
N GLU A 489 26.34 21.37 -11.54
CA GLU A 489 26.15 22.20 -12.75
C GLU A 489 26.49 21.40 -14.02
N TYR A 490 25.63 21.48 -15.03
CA TYR A 490 25.86 20.95 -16.35
C TYR A 490 25.09 21.80 -17.37
N ASP A 491 25.78 22.31 -18.37
CA ASP A 491 25.22 23.11 -19.48
C ASP A 491 24.32 24.29 -19.01
N GLY A 492 24.73 24.96 -17.91
CA GLY A 492 24.02 26.07 -17.31
C GLY A 492 22.80 25.73 -16.46
N TYR A 493 22.49 24.44 -16.29
CA TYR A 493 21.45 23.91 -15.42
C TYR A 493 22.03 23.24 -14.18
N LEU A 494 21.24 23.12 -13.11
CA LEU A 494 21.51 22.30 -11.99
C LEU A 494 20.84 20.92 -12.21
N VAL A 495 21.64 19.85 -12.19
CA VAL A 495 21.23 18.49 -12.53
C VAL A 495 21.55 17.49 -11.42
N THR A 496 20.77 16.42 -11.31
CA THR A 496 21.12 15.24 -10.52
C THR A 496 22.13 14.38 -11.27
N CYS A 497 23.22 13.99 -10.63
CA CYS A 497 24.22 13.09 -11.22
C CYS A 497 25.01 12.35 -10.12
N PRO A 498 25.01 11.00 -10.16
CA PRO A 498 24.29 10.13 -11.09
C PRO A 498 22.76 10.21 -10.93
N SER A 499 22.03 9.72 -11.94
CA SER A 499 20.58 9.67 -11.98
C SER A 499 20.12 8.44 -12.76
N THR A 500 19.03 7.83 -12.34
CA THR A 500 18.35 6.75 -13.08
C THR A 500 16.89 7.10 -13.29
N SER A 501 16.24 6.49 -14.27
CA SER A 501 14.78 6.50 -14.35
C SER A 501 14.29 5.09 -13.95
N PRO A 502 13.93 4.89 -12.68
CA PRO A 502 13.54 3.56 -12.23
C PRO A 502 12.39 2.98 -13.05
N GLU A 503 12.46 1.76 -13.52
CA GLU A 503 13.61 0.87 -13.57
C GLU A 503 14.00 0.60 -15.03
N ASN A 504 13.76 1.58 -15.92
CA ASN A 504 14.01 1.45 -17.36
C ASN A 504 15.48 1.70 -17.70
N CYS A 505 15.90 1.12 -18.81
CA CYS A 505 17.23 1.27 -19.36
C CYS A 505 17.16 1.90 -20.76
N PHE A 506 18.26 2.50 -21.17
CA PHE A 506 18.43 3.10 -22.47
C PHE A 506 19.56 2.46 -23.27
N LEU A 507 19.52 2.67 -24.58
CA LEU A 507 20.62 2.31 -25.50
C LEU A 507 21.47 3.55 -25.77
N ASP A 508 22.77 3.44 -25.58
CA ASP A 508 23.71 4.49 -25.96
C ASP A 508 23.88 4.56 -27.49
N ARG A 509 24.78 5.44 -27.95
CA ARG A 509 25.05 5.60 -29.39
C ARG A 509 25.69 4.37 -30.05
N LYS A 510 26.25 3.46 -29.25
CA LYS A 510 26.82 2.19 -29.72
C LYS A 510 25.82 1.05 -29.68
N GLY A 511 24.64 1.26 -29.12
CA GLY A 511 23.61 0.25 -28.90
C GLY A 511 23.83 -0.58 -27.63
N GLU A 512 24.68 -0.13 -26.72
CA GLU A 512 24.90 -0.78 -25.41
C GLU A 512 23.82 -0.34 -24.41
N LYS A 513 23.38 -1.27 -23.57
CA LYS A 513 22.32 -1.06 -22.55
C LYS A 513 22.90 -0.46 -21.29
N HIS A 514 22.31 0.64 -20.79
CA HIS A 514 22.68 1.34 -19.56
C HIS A 514 21.47 1.82 -18.78
N SER A 515 21.66 2.06 -17.48
CA SER A 515 20.64 2.61 -16.58
C SER A 515 21.06 3.97 -15.96
N VAL A 516 22.35 4.16 -15.76
CA VAL A 516 22.89 5.34 -15.07
C VAL A 516 23.20 6.46 -16.04
N THR A 517 22.65 7.64 -15.76
CA THR A 517 22.85 8.87 -16.53
C THR A 517 22.78 10.07 -15.58
N PHE A 518 22.27 11.20 -16.02
CA PHE A 518 22.04 12.42 -15.24
C PHE A 518 20.69 13.04 -15.60
N ALA A 519 20.09 13.77 -14.64
CA ALA A 519 18.87 14.55 -14.82
C ALA A 519 17.73 13.77 -15.50
N SER A 520 17.38 12.58 -15.01
CA SER A 520 16.18 11.91 -15.48
C SER A 520 14.95 12.80 -15.29
N THR A 521 13.98 12.68 -16.17
CA THR A 521 12.75 13.50 -16.11
C THR A 521 12.00 13.25 -14.79
N MET A 522 12.10 12.04 -14.23
CA MET A 522 11.54 11.73 -12.91
C MET A 522 12.20 12.59 -11.82
N ASP A 523 13.54 12.58 -11.73
CA ASP A 523 14.28 13.35 -10.72
C ASP A 523 13.94 14.83 -10.80
N ILE A 524 13.96 15.38 -12.02
CA ILE A 524 13.65 16.79 -12.25
C ILE A 524 12.20 17.12 -11.87
N SER A 525 11.27 16.23 -12.15
CA SER A 525 9.86 16.39 -11.75
C SER A 525 9.68 16.43 -10.24
N ILE A 526 10.30 15.47 -9.54
CA ILE A 526 10.26 15.37 -8.08
C ILE A 526 10.89 16.62 -7.43
N LEU A 527 12.06 17.06 -7.92
CA LEU A 527 12.72 18.24 -7.37
C LEU A 527 11.97 19.54 -7.65
N LYS A 528 11.36 19.70 -8.83
CA LYS A 528 10.49 20.85 -9.10
C LYS A 528 9.32 20.90 -8.13
N GLU A 529 8.70 19.76 -7.83
CA GLU A 529 7.61 19.69 -6.86
C GLU A 529 8.10 19.96 -5.43
N LEU A 530 9.17 19.30 -4.98
CA LEU A 530 9.73 19.47 -3.64
C LEU A 530 10.09 20.94 -3.36
N PHE A 531 10.83 21.59 -4.28
CA PHE A 531 11.25 22.95 -4.11
C PHE A 531 10.08 23.94 -4.14
N ALA A 532 9.13 23.75 -5.07
CA ALA A 532 7.92 24.56 -5.11
C ALA A 532 7.08 24.42 -3.84
N THR A 533 6.93 23.20 -3.34
CA THR A 533 6.25 22.89 -2.07
C THR A 533 6.95 23.57 -0.90
N TYR A 534 8.27 23.46 -0.80
CA TYR A 534 9.04 24.09 0.26
C TYR A 534 8.86 25.61 0.29
N LEU A 535 8.90 26.26 -0.86
CA LEU A 535 8.67 27.70 -0.97
C LEU A 535 7.24 28.10 -0.57
N GLN A 536 6.25 27.24 -0.81
CA GLN A 536 4.89 27.45 -0.29
C GLN A 536 4.85 27.34 1.25
N ILE A 537 5.51 26.33 1.82
CA ILE A 537 5.60 26.13 3.28
C ILE A 537 6.29 27.35 3.91
N CYS A 538 7.38 27.85 3.34
CA CYS A 538 8.05 29.07 3.84
C CYS A 538 7.09 30.26 3.92
N LYS A 539 6.26 30.47 2.90
CA LYS A 539 5.24 31.53 2.89
C LYS A 539 4.15 31.32 3.96
N ILE A 540 3.68 30.08 4.13
CA ILE A 540 2.62 29.75 5.11
C ILE A 540 3.14 29.93 6.52
N LEU A 541 4.32 29.40 6.83
CA LEU A 541 4.94 29.46 8.16
C LEU A 541 5.70 30.76 8.45
N LYS A 542 5.91 31.60 7.43
CA LYS A 542 6.70 32.84 7.49
C LYS A 542 8.14 32.58 7.95
N VAL A 543 8.79 31.62 7.35
CA VAL A 543 10.19 31.24 7.57
C VAL A 543 10.99 31.40 6.26
N ASP A 544 12.29 31.69 6.36
CA ASP A 544 13.14 32.02 5.20
C ASP A 544 14.42 31.15 5.11
N VAL A 545 14.51 30.10 5.93
CA VAL A 545 15.67 29.18 5.91
C VAL A 545 15.73 28.46 4.57
N LEU A 546 16.85 28.51 3.85
CA LEU A 546 17.07 27.95 2.50
C LEU A 546 16.10 28.46 1.41
N GLU A 547 15.31 29.51 1.67
CA GLU A 547 14.32 30.01 0.70
C GLU A 547 14.98 30.49 -0.58
N LYS A 548 16.03 31.33 -0.46
CA LYS A 548 16.75 31.93 -1.61
C LYS A 548 17.48 30.86 -2.44
N GLU A 549 18.16 29.94 -1.77
CA GLU A 549 18.88 28.83 -2.41
C GLU A 549 17.92 27.93 -3.17
N THR A 550 16.77 27.63 -2.56
CA THR A 550 15.72 26.81 -3.16
C THR A 550 15.09 27.52 -4.37
N GLU A 551 14.81 28.81 -4.27
CA GLU A 551 14.29 29.60 -5.40
C GLU A 551 15.27 29.66 -6.57
N PHE A 552 16.56 29.82 -6.27
CA PHE A 552 17.63 29.81 -7.28
C PHE A 552 17.71 28.43 -7.94
N ALA A 553 17.76 27.35 -7.15
CA ALA A 553 17.85 25.99 -7.65
C ALA A 553 16.64 25.63 -8.53
N LEU A 554 15.41 25.95 -8.08
CA LEU A 554 14.19 25.69 -8.84
C LEU A 554 14.22 26.34 -10.24
N LYS A 555 14.71 27.59 -10.35
CA LYS A 555 14.86 28.29 -11.62
C LYS A 555 15.94 27.70 -12.54
N LYS A 556 16.93 27.02 -11.95
CA LYS A 556 18.04 26.40 -12.65
C LYS A 556 17.84 24.93 -13.01
N LEU A 557 16.76 24.28 -12.56
CA LEU A 557 16.43 22.92 -13.00
C LEU A 557 16.09 22.90 -14.49
N PRO A 558 16.50 21.85 -15.24
CA PRO A 558 16.23 21.75 -16.67
C PRO A 558 14.73 21.80 -17.00
N PRO A 559 14.35 22.32 -18.17
CA PRO A 559 12.98 22.17 -18.67
C PRO A 559 12.69 20.72 -19.08
N PHE A 560 11.42 20.36 -19.14
CA PHE A 560 10.98 19.12 -19.77
C PHE A 560 11.19 19.20 -21.29
N LYS A 561 11.52 18.07 -21.90
CA LYS A 561 11.81 17.95 -23.32
C LYS A 561 10.88 16.96 -23.99
N ILE A 562 10.58 17.19 -25.25
CA ILE A 562 9.83 16.29 -26.11
C ILE A 562 10.83 15.56 -27.01
N GLY A 563 10.76 14.24 -27.07
CA GLY A 563 11.66 13.40 -27.83
C GLY A 563 11.29 13.31 -29.31
N HIS A 564 12.10 12.58 -30.07
CA HIS A 564 11.98 12.45 -31.53
C HIS A 564 10.69 11.78 -31.99
N ASP A 565 10.07 10.93 -31.14
CA ASP A 565 8.76 10.29 -31.42
C ASP A 565 7.58 11.12 -30.90
N GLY A 566 7.83 12.33 -30.39
CA GLY A 566 6.83 13.20 -29.77
C GLY A 566 6.47 12.85 -28.32
N GLN A 567 7.13 11.85 -27.74
CA GLN A 567 6.96 11.43 -26.35
C GLN A 567 7.63 12.41 -25.38
N LEU A 568 7.22 12.43 -24.11
CA LEU A 568 7.98 13.08 -23.05
C LEU A 568 9.32 12.34 -22.88
N GLN A 569 10.45 13.03 -23.01
CA GLN A 569 11.77 12.41 -22.83
C GLN A 569 11.89 11.82 -21.40
N GLU A 570 12.38 10.60 -21.29
CA GLU A 570 12.60 9.94 -20.00
C GLU A 570 13.94 10.36 -19.37
N TRP A 571 14.94 10.64 -20.21
CA TRP A 571 16.28 11.06 -19.78
C TRP A 571 16.66 12.45 -20.36
N TYR A 572 17.69 13.06 -19.82
CA TYR A 572 18.15 14.39 -20.27
C TYR A 572 18.49 14.42 -21.76
N ARG A 573 19.08 13.33 -22.27
CA ARG A 573 19.31 13.12 -23.70
C ARG A 573 18.21 12.24 -24.28
N ASP A 574 17.90 12.41 -25.56
CA ASP A 574 16.88 11.64 -26.26
C ASP A 574 17.45 10.26 -26.66
N TYR A 575 17.47 9.34 -25.69
CA TYR A 575 17.90 7.96 -25.88
C TYR A 575 16.75 7.08 -26.35
N ARG A 576 17.11 5.97 -27.03
CA ARG A 576 16.16 4.89 -27.29
C ARG A 576 15.98 4.06 -26.03
N GLU A 577 14.75 3.72 -25.72
CA GLU A 577 14.39 2.81 -24.63
C GLU A 577 14.78 1.38 -24.97
N THR A 578 15.24 0.58 -24.00
CA THR A 578 15.47 -0.86 -24.20
C THR A 578 14.17 -1.64 -24.22
N ASP A 579 13.16 -1.16 -23.51
CA ASP A 579 11.81 -1.73 -23.44
C ASP A 579 10.76 -0.62 -23.54
N ILE A 580 10.12 -0.53 -24.68
CA ILE A 580 9.09 0.50 -24.96
C ILE A 580 7.80 0.24 -24.17
N HIS A 581 7.58 -1.01 -23.74
CA HIS A 581 6.42 -1.43 -22.95
C HIS A 581 6.76 -1.59 -21.46
N HIS A 582 7.89 -1.05 -21.03
CA HIS A 582 8.35 -1.15 -19.65
C HIS A 582 7.24 -0.78 -18.66
N ARG A 583 7.13 -1.59 -17.58
CA ARG A 583 6.09 -1.41 -16.57
C ARG A 583 6.14 -0.08 -15.85
N HIS A 584 7.35 0.51 -15.63
CA HIS A 584 7.48 1.85 -15.04
C HIS A 584 7.19 2.96 -16.03
N VAL A 585 6.51 4.00 -15.55
CA VAL A 585 6.22 5.24 -16.26
C VAL A 585 6.79 6.45 -15.50
N SER A 586 7.98 6.28 -14.97
CA SER A 586 8.66 7.19 -14.03
C SER A 586 8.76 8.64 -14.54
N HIS A 587 9.02 8.83 -15.81
CA HIS A 587 9.08 10.14 -16.46
C HIS A 587 7.74 10.89 -16.46
N LEU A 588 6.62 10.20 -16.23
CA LEU A 588 5.27 10.77 -16.14
C LEU A 588 4.88 11.19 -14.71
N TYR A 589 5.79 11.04 -13.72
CA TYR A 589 5.57 11.52 -12.36
C TYR A 589 5.06 12.95 -12.31
N GLY A 590 5.60 13.83 -13.16
CA GLY A 590 5.24 15.24 -13.21
C GLY A 590 3.78 15.53 -13.56
N LEU A 591 3.08 14.56 -14.19
CA LEU A 591 1.65 14.60 -14.47
C LEU A 591 0.84 13.98 -13.30
N TYR A 592 1.25 12.77 -12.84
CA TYR A 592 0.66 12.09 -11.69
C TYR A 592 1.69 11.11 -11.05
N PRO A 593 1.85 11.11 -9.72
CA PRO A 593 1.08 11.83 -8.70
C PRO A 593 1.38 13.32 -8.58
N GLY A 594 2.50 13.79 -9.15
CA GLY A 594 2.85 15.20 -9.18
C GLY A 594 1.83 16.08 -9.93
N ASN A 595 2.10 17.37 -9.90
CA ASN A 595 1.32 18.37 -10.66
C ASN A 595 2.25 19.48 -11.19
N VAL A 596 3.44 19.10 -11.66
CA VAL A 596 4.39 20.05 -12.26
C VAL A 596 4.14 20.23 -13.76
N ILE A 597 3.57 19.24 -14.44
CA ILE A 597 3.00 19.38 -15.78
C ILE A 597 1.57 19.85 -15.60
N LYS A 598 1.33 21.12 -15.91
CA LYS A 598 0.04 21.78 -15.66
C LYS A 598 -0.99 21.49 -16.76
N GLU A 599 -2.27 21.69 -16.41
CA GLU A 599 -3.35 21.60 -17.39
C GLU A 599 -3.17 22.56 -18.58
N THR A 600 -2.48 23.66 -18.37
CA THR A 600 -2.17 24.66 -19.41
C THR A 600 -1.07 24.22 -20.37
N ASP A 601 -0.25 23.25 -20.02
CA ASP A 601 0.93 22.82 -20.79
C ASP A 601 0.52 21.79 -21.87
N GLN A 602 -0.22 22.25 -22.88
CA GLN A 602 -0.86 21.38 -23.87
C GLN A 602 0.13 20.52 -24.67
N GLU A 603 1.31 21.04 -25.00
CA GLU A 603 2.36 20.31 -25.71
C GLU A 603 2.92 19.18 -24.85
N LEU A 604 3.23 19.44 -23.57
CA LEU A 604 3.71 18.42 -22.64
C LEU A 604 2.63 17.36 -22.33
N LYS A 605 1.36 17.78 -22.21
CA LYS A 605 0.25 16.82 -22.06
C LYS A 605 0.13 15.91 -23.27
N LYS A 606 0.27 16.45 -24.47
CA LYS A 606 0.29 15.64 -25.70
C LYS A 606 1.46 14.67 -25.72
N ALA A 607 2.63 15.11 -25.29
CA ALA A 607 3.80 14.23 -25.17
C ALA A 607 3.58 13.11 -24.12
N CYS A 608 2.91 13.40 -22.99
CA CYS A 608 2.51 12.40 -22.02
C CYS A 608 1.51 11.38 -22.61
N GLU A 609 0.52 11.82 -23.40
CA GLU A 609 -0.40 10.90 -24.11
C GLU A 609 0.36 9.97 -25.05
N ILE A 610 1.33 10.49 -25.80
CA ILE A 610 2.16 9.69 -26.71
C ILE A 610 2.97 8.68 -25.90
N SER A 611 3.61 9.09 -24.79
CA SER A 611 4.33 8.19 -23.89
C SER A 611 3.42 7.05 -23.38
N LEU A 612 2.21 7.35 -22.90
CA LEU A 612 1.25 6.35 -22.41
C LEU A 612 0.79 5.38 -23.51
N ASN A 613 0.51 5.88 -24.71
CA ASN A 613 0.14 5.03 -25.83
C ASN A 613 1.29 4.08 -26.23
N ARG A 614 2.54 4.54 -26.17
CA ARG A 614 3.73 3.71 -26.42
C ARG A 614 3.91 2.64 -25.36
N ARG A 615 3.66 2.95 -24.07
CA ARG A 615 3.70 1.98 -22.96
C ARG A 615 2.59 0.91 -23.04
N GLY A 616 1.50 1.21 -23.76
CA GLY A 616 0.38 0.29 -23.93
C GLY A 616 -0.50 0.11 -22.70
N SER A 617 -1.51 -0.75 -22.83
CA SER A 617 -2.55 -0.98 -21.81
C SER A 617 -2.35 -2.26 -20.98
N GLN A 618 -1.23 -2.95 -21.13
CA GLN A 618 -0.87 -4.15 -20.36
C GLN A 618 0.25 -3.84 -19.38
N GLY A 619 0.50 -4.75 -18.43
CA GLY A 619 1.58 -4.68 -17.46
C GLY A 619 1.20 -5.31 -16.12
N THR A 620 2.05 -5.11 -15.12
CA THR A 620 1.80 -5.57 -13.75
C THR A 620 0.63 -4.81 -13.11
N GLY A 621 0.04 -5.34 -12.03
CA GLY A 621 -1.17 -4.75 -11.43
C GLY A 621 -1.00 -3.26 -11.07
N TRP A 622 0.06 -2.90 -10.35
CA TRP A 622 0.33 -1.50 -9.99
C TRP A 622 0.62 -0.60 -11.21
N CYS A 623 1.25 -1.15 -12.23
CA CYS A 623 1.54 -0.40 -13.47
C CYS A 623 0.25 0.04 -14.17
N MET A 624 -0.73 -0.85 -14.26
CA MET A 624 -2.01 -0.57 -14.91
C MET A 624 -2.78 0.53 -14.18
N VAL A 625 -2.83 0.51 -12.83
CA VAL A 625 -3.53 1.55 -12.06
C VAL A 625 -2.78 2.89 -12.05
N TRP A 626 -1.44 2.89 -12.14
CA TRP A 626 -0.68 4.12 -12.33
C TRP A 626 -1.04 4.77 -13.67
N LYS A 627 -1.01 3.98 -14.75
CA LYS A 627 -1.41 4.45 -16.09
C LYS A 627 -2.87 4.91 -16.12
N ALA A 628 -3.79 4.22 -15.40
CA ALA A 628 -5.19 4.65 -15.28
C ALA A 628 -5.31 6.04 -14.62
N SER A 629 -4.57 6.28 -13.52
CA SER A 629 -4.52 7.58 -12.86
C SER A 629 -3.96 8.69 -13.76
N LEU A 630 -2.93 8.38 -14.55
CA LEU A 630 -2.36 9.30 -15.56
C LEU A 630 -3.39 9.65 -16.65
N TRP A 631 -4.13 8.68 -17.18
CA TRP A 631 -5.21 8.94 -18.13
C TRP A 631 -6.36 9.73 -17.50
N ALA A 632 -6.67 9.51 -16.23
CA ALA A 632 -7.64 10.33 -15.50
C ALA A 632 -7.20 11.80 -15.43
N ARG A 633 -5.89 12.06 -15.20
CA ARG A 633 -5.32 13.43 -15.26
C ARG A 633 -5.36 14.05 -16.66
N LEU A 634 -5.28 13.24 -17.70
CA LEU A 634 -5.48 13.66 -19.08
C LEU A 634 -6.97 13.78 -19.47
N LYS A 635 -7.90 13.57 -18.55
CA LYS A 635 -9.36 13.64 -18.74
C LYS A 635 -9.90 12.57 -19.71
N ASN A 636 -9.22 11.43 -19.83
CA ASN A 636 -9.64 10.34 -20.70
C ASN A 636 -10.15 9.16 -19.86
N GLY A 637 -11.46 9.20 -19.55
CA GLY A 637 -12.12 8.18 -18.73
C GLY A 637 -12.16 6.80 -19.38
N GLU A 638 -12.29 6.72 -20.71
CA GLU A 638 -12.34 5.45 -21.41
C GLU A 638 -11.00 4.71 -21.34
N LYS A 639 -9.87 5.42 -21.54
CA LYS A 639 -8.54 4.85 -21.40
C LYS A 639 -8.20 4.47 -19.96
N ALA A 640 -8.63 5.27 -18.99
CA ALA A 640 -8.49 4.94 -17.58
C ALA A 640 -9.28 3.66 -17.23
N PHE A 641 -10.53 3.56 -17.70
CA PHE A 641 -11.37 2.38 -17.49
C PHE A 641 -10.84 1.12 -18.20
N GLU A 642 -10.30 1.24 -19.42
CA GLU A 642 -9.64 0.13 -20.14
C GLU A 642 -8.55 -0.51 -19.28
N LEU A 643 -7.71 0.30 -18.64
CA LEU A 643 -6.63 -0.17 -17.77
C LEU A 643 -7.13 -0.81 -16.47
N LEU A 644 -8.14 -0.21 -15.82
CA LEU A 644 -8.78 -0.80 -14.65
C LEU A 644 -9.44 -2.14 -14.99
N LYS A 645 -10.04 -2.25 -16.17
CA LYS A 645 -10.60 -3.52 -16.67
C LYS A 645 -9.50 -4.56 -16.89
N ASN A 646 -8.40 -4.19 -17.50
CA ASN A 646 -7.27 -5.10 -17.76
C ASN A 646 -6.63 -5.59 -16.46
N GLN A 647 -6.61 -4.78 -15.40
CA GLN A 647 -6.11 -5.20 -14.10
C GLN A 647 -6.97 -6.31 -13.46
N VAL A 648 -8.25 -6.40 -13.78
CA VAL A 648 -9.20 -7.35 -13.16
C VAL A 648 -9.15 -8.74 -13.85
N ASN A 649 -8.13 -9.05 -14.60
CA ASN A 649 -7.95 -10.39 -15.16
C ASN A 649 -7.62 -11.40 -14.05
N LEU A 650 -8.41 -12.49 -13.97
CA LEU A 650 -8.16 -13.56 -13.01
C LEU A 650 -6.85 -14.28 -13.31
N THR A 651 -5.99 -14.41 -12.31
CA THR A 651 -4.74 -15.17 -12.40
C THR A 651 -4.57 -16.11 -11.20
N HIS A 652 -3.85 -17.21 -11.43
CA HIS A 652 -3.39 -18.14 -10.38
C HIS A 652 -1.86 -18.22 -10.34
N THR A 653 -1.17 -17.48 -11.20
CA THR A 653 0.30 -17.47 -11.27
C THR A 653 0.89 -16.79 -10.05
N THR A 654 1.69 -17.52 -9.26
CA THR A 654 2.42 -17.03 -8.09
C THR A 654 3.91 -16.87 -8.34
N GLU A 655 4.40 -17.29 -9.49
CA GLU A 655 5.77 -17.05 -9.96
C GLU A 655 5.92 -15.60 -10.44
N VAL A 656 7.16 -15.09 -10.39
CA VAL A 656 7.45 -13.71 -10.80
C VAL A 656 7.23 -13.55 -12.33
N ASP A 657 6.30 -12.66 -12.69
CA ASP A 657 6.06 -12.22 -14.07
C ASP A 657 6.13 -10.68 -14.14
N MET A 658 7.15 -10.17 -14.83
CA MET A 658 7.40 -8.73 -14.97
C MET A 658 6.55 -8.06 -16.05
N SER A 659 5.81 -8.83 -16.83
CA SER A 659 5.01 -8.36 -17.97
C SER A 659 3.50 -8.52 -17.76
N GLY A 660 3.10 -9.49 -16.95
CA GLY A 660 1.71 -9.79 -16.63
C GLY A 660 1.22 -9.13 -15.34
N GLY A 661 -0.09 -9.09 -15.17
CA GLY A 661 -0.76 -8.61 -13.97
C GLY A 661 -2.21 -9.09 -13.93
N GLY A 662 -2.88 -8.84 -12.83
CA GLY A 662 -4.27 -9.24 -12.67
C GLY A 662 -4.70 -9.18 -11.20
N ILE A 663 -5.69 -9.99 -10.86
CA ILE A 663 -6.12 -10.22 -9.48
C ILE A 663 -6.27 -11.71 -9.20
N TYR A 664 -6.01 -12.10 -7.96
CA TYR A 664 -6.20 -13.44 -7.45
C TYR A 664 -7.68 -13.72 -7.11
N PRO A 665 -8.06 -14.99 -6.88
CA PRO A 665 -9.43 -15.33 -6.51
C PRO A 665 -9.98 -14.59 -5.29
N ASN A 666 -9.11 -14.19 -4.33
CA ASN A 666 -9.48 -13.40 -3.16
C ASN A 666 -9.43 -11.88 -3.41
N LEU A 667 -9.31 -11.44 -4.64
CA LEU A 667 -9.19 -10.06 -5.12
C LEU A 667 -7.90 -9.34 -4.70
N PHE A 668 -6.89 -10.03 -4.20
CA PHE A 668 -5.56 -9.45 -4.06
C PHE A 668 -4.96 -9.14 -5.42
N CYS A 669 -4.29 -8.00 -5.55
CA CYS A 669 -3.61 -7.62 -6.77
C CYS A 669 -2.41 -8.52 -7.05
N ALA A 670 -2.27 -8.91 -8.30
CA ALA A 670 -1.14 -9.68 -8.78
C ALA A 670 -0.17 -8.79 -9.58
N HIS A 671 1.07 -8.79 -9.12
CA HIS A 671 2.17 -8.32 -9.97
C HIS A 671 2.38 -9.28 -11.16
N PRO A 672 2.38 -10.69 -11.14
CA PRO A 672 2.56 -11.67 -10.07
C PRO A 672 3.97 -11.67 -9.45
N PRO A 673 4.18 -12.16 -8.20
CA PRO A 673 3.19 -12.59 -7.20
C PRO A 673 2.43 -11.42 -6.57
N PHE A 674 1.70 -11.67 -5.46
CA PHE A 674 0.90 -10.68 -4.74
C PHE A 674 1.71 -9.44 -4.34
N GLN A 675 1.20 -8.28 -4.72
CA GLN A 675 1.59 -6.95 -4.24
C GLN A 675 0.32 -6.12 -4.01
N ILE A 676 0.21 -5.44 -2.86
CA ILE A 676 -1.03 -4.76 -2.45
C ILE A 676 -1.25 -3.40 -3.12
N ASP A 677 -0.19 -2.82 -3.66
CA ASP A 677 -0.17 -1.49 -4.27
C ASP A 677 -1.23 -1.30 -5.36
N GLY A 678 -1.44 -2.30 -6.21
CA GLY A 678 -2.47 -2.24 -7.24
C GLY A 678 -3.89 -2.25 -6.66
N ASN A 679 -4.14 -2.86 -5.49
CA ASN A 679 -5.43 -2.75 -4.81
C ASN A 679 -5.69 -1.30 -4.37
N PHE A 680 -4.73 -0.66 -3.70
CA PHE A 680 -4.86 0.72 -3.24
C PHE A 680 -4.87 1.72 -4.39
N GLY A 681 -4.01 1.50 -5.40
CA GLY A 681 -3.96 2.30 -6.61
C GLY A 681 -5.26 2.27 -7.42
N PHE A 682 -6.02 1.17 -7.37
CA PHE A 682 -7.34 1.06 -8.00
C PHE A 682 -8.32 2.09 -7.41
N ALA A 683 -8.40 2.19 -6.08
CA ALA A 683 -9.26 3.18 -5.42
C ALA A 683 -8.78 4.62 -5.66
N ALA A 684 -7.45 4.83 -5.69
CA ALA A 684 -6.88 6.13 -6.03
C ALA A 684 -7.26 6.56 -7.46
N ALA A 685 -7.17 5.64 -8.44
CA ALA A 685 -7.55 5.91 -9.83
C ALA A 685 -9.04 6.25 -9.95
N ILE A 686 -9.93 5.50 -9.29
CA ILE A 686 -11.38 5.84 -9.26
C ILE A 686 -11.58 7.23 -8.63
N SER A 687 -10.90 7.54 -7.54
CA SER A 687 -10.98 8.85 -6.90
C SER A 687 -10.59 9.98 -7.87
N GLU A 688 -9.50 9.83 -8.62
CA GLU A 688 -9.05 10.77 -9.65
C GLU A 688 -10.02 10.87 -10.85
N MET A 689 -10.71 9.78 -11.19
CA MET A 689 -11.74 9.79 -12.24
C MET A 689 -13.01 10.51 -11.80
N LEU A 690 -13.34 10.50 -10.52
CA LEU A 690 -14.55 11.09 -9.95
C LEU A 690 -14.34 12.53 -9.48
N LEU A 691 -13.18 12.85 -8.87
CA LEU A 691 -12.90 14.18 -8.32
C LEU A 691 -11.40 14.50 -8.39
N GLN A 692 -11.06 15.67 -8.93
CA GLN A 692 -9.70 16.23 -8.90
C GLN A 692 -9.67 17.57 -8.16
N SER A 693 -8.58 17.84 -7.42
CA SER A 693 -8.46 19.07 -6.61
C SER A 693 -7.03 19.63 -6.52
N GLN A 694 -6.14 19.24 -7.42
CA GLN A 694 -4.72 19.64 -7.40
C GLN A 694 -4.44 21.09 -7.87
N ASN A 695 -5.42 21.75 -8.47
CA ASN A 695 -5.27 23.12 -9.03
C ASN A 695 -5.94 24.20 -8.17
N ASN A 696 -6.12 23.95 -6.86
CA ASN A 696 -6.89 24.79 -5.93
C ASN A 696 -8.36 24.99 -6.35
N ASP A 697 -8.93 24.00 -6.98
CA ASP A 697 -10.33 23.91 -7.38
C ASP A 697 -10.86 22.49 -7.11
N ILE A 698 -12.17 22.32 -7.20
CA ILE A 698 -12.84 21.01 -7.11
C ILE A 698 -13.43 20.71 -8.48
N GLU A 699 -12.86 19.75 -9.19
CA GLU A 699 -13.37 19.32 -10.49
C GLU A 699 -14.11 17.99 -10.36
N LEU A 700 -15.38 17.99 -10.79
CA LEU A 700 -16.27 16.84 -10.66
C LEU A 700 -16.35 16.08 -11.98
N LEU A 701 -16.29 14.74 -11.88
CA LEU A 701 -16.36 13.81 -13.00
C LEU A 701 -15.38 14.15 -14.14
N PRO A 702 -14.10 14.46 -13.85
CA PRO A 702 -13.15 14.88 -14.87
C PRO A 702 -12.87 13.79 -15.91
N ALA A 703 -13.03 12.50 -15.54
CA ALA A 703 -12.69 11.36 -16.38
C ALA A 703 -13.66 10.18 -16.19
N ILE A 704 -14.97 10.47 -16.25
CA ILE A 704 -15.98 9.42 -16.12
C ILE A 704 -16.13 8.64 -17.43
N PRO A 705 -16.07 7.29 -17.44
CA PRO A 705 -16.34 6.48 -18.63
C PRO A 705 -17.85 6.33 -18.89
N GLU A 706 -18.22 5.96 -20.12
CA GLU A 706 -19.63 5.77 -20.49
C GLU A 706 -20.34 4.70 -19.65
N GLN A 707 -19.62 3.70 -19.17
CA GLN A 707 -20.15 2.60 -18.39
C GLN A 707 -20.64 3.05 -17.01
N TRP A 708 -20.06 4.12 -16.44
CA TRP A 708 -20.40 4.62 -15.11
C TRP A 708 -21.36 5.81 -15.16
N LYS A 709 -22.47 5.65 -15.92
CA LYS A 709 -23.45 6.74 -16.17
C LYS A 709 -24.19 7.20 -14.93
N ARG A 710 -24.25 6.38 -13.87
CA ARG A 710 -25.00 6.68 -12.64
C ARG A 710 -24.18 6.30 -11.43
N GLY A 711 -24.26 7.16 -10.42
CA GLY A 711 -23.68 6.87 -9.12
C GLY A 711 -23.88 7.99 -8.12
N GLN A 712 -23.42 7.72 -6.93
CA GLN A 712 -23.28 8.70 -5.85
C GLN A 712 -22.02 8.41 -5.04
N ILE A 713 -21.43 9.46 -4.52
CA ILE A 713 -20.34 9.35 -3.55
C ILE A 713 -20.61 10.34 -2.43
N LYS A 714 -20.39 9.88 -1.18
CA LYS A 714 -20.47 10.70 0.03
C LYS A 714 -19.15 10.60 0.77
N GLY A 715 -18.65 11.70 1.27
CA GLY A 715 -17.48 11.72 2.14
C GLY A 715 -16.13 11.71 1.43
N ILE A 716 -16.07 11.86 0.09
CA ILE A 716 -14.78 11.99 -0.60
C ILE A 716 -14.12 13.32 -0.23
N LYS A 717 -12.80 13.26 0.03
CA LYS A 717 -12.03 14.44 0.41
C LYS A 717 -11.42 15.15 -0.80
N ALA A 718 -11.29 16.46 -0.68
CA ALA A 718 -10.56 17.29 -1.63
C ALA A 718 -9.59 18.22 -0.90
N ARG A 719 -8.49 18.58 -1.57
CA ARG A 719 -7.50 19.52 -1.05
C ARG A 719 -8.13 20.86 -0.70
N GLY A 720 -7.61 21.53 0.31
CA GLY A 720 -8.22 22.73 0.87
C GLY A 720 -9.18 22.46 2.04
N GLY A 721 -9.16 21.24 2.59
CA GLY A 721 -10.00 20.87 3.74
C GLY A 721 -11.46 20.64 3.40
N TYR A 722 -11.75 20.16 2.19
CA TYR A 722 -13.13 19.94 1.75
C TYR A 722 -13.53 18.46 1.85
N THR A 723 -14.80 18.23 2.21
CA THR A 723 -15.49 16.95 2.09
C THR A 723 -16.65 17.12 1.12
N VAL A 724 -16.75 16.26 0.11
CA VAL A 724 -17.68 16.43 -1.00
C VAL A 724 -18.60 15.22 -1.10
N ASP A 725 -19.92 15.50 -1.16
CA ASP A 725 -20.95 14.54 -1.49
C ASP A 725 -21.57 14.95 -2.82
N PHE A 726 -21.67 14.05 -3.78
CA PHE A 726 -22.37 14.34 -5.04
C PHE A 726 -22.97 13.09 -5.66
N SER A 727 -23.96 13.32 -6.52
CA SER A 727 -24.63 12.25 -7.26
C SER A 727 -24.79 12.65 -8.73
N TRP A 728 -24.69 11.64 -9.60
CA TRP A 728 -24.81 11.85 -11.05
C TRP A 728 -25.73 10.82 -11.70
N LYS A 729 -26.33 11.20 -12.82
CA LYS A 729 -27.15 10.35 -13.68
C LYS A 729 -26.92 10.73 -15.14
N ASN A 730 -26.75 9.75 -16.03
CA ASN A 730 -26.40 9.96 -17.44
C ASN A 730 -25.13 10.85 -17.59
N GLY A 731 -24.12 10.62 -16.75
CA GLY A 731 -22.89 11.41 -16.72
C GLY A 731 -23.09 12.88 -16.25
N LYS A 732 -24.26 13.24 -15.70
CA LYS A 732 -24.55 14.60 -15.25
C LYS A 732 -24.77 14.67 -13.75
N VAL A 733 -23.98 15.53 -13.10
CA VAL A 733 -24.15 15.84 -11.67
C VAL A 733 -25.48 16.58 -11.47
N TYR A 734 -26.31 16.09 -10.56
CA TYR A 734 -27.57 16.70 -10.20
C TYR A 734 -27.70 17.10 -8.73
N TYR A 735 -26.80 16.57 -7.89
CA TYR A 735 -26.71 16.90 -6.48
C TYR A 735 -25.25 17.09 -6.09
N ILE A 736 -24.96 18.12 -5.31
CA ILE A 736 -23.63 18.35 -4.69
C ILE A 736 -23.80 19.04 -3.35
N LYS A 737 -23.03 18.59 -2.36
CA LYS A 737 -22.87 19.21 -1.06
C LYS A 737 -21.37 19.20 -0.73
N ILE A 738 -20.87 20.33 -0.27
CA ILE A 738 -19.46 20.48 0.12
C ILE A 738 -19.43 20.96 1.57
N SER A 739 -18.64 20.28 2.40
CA SER A 739 -18.33 20.71 3.75
C SER A 739 -16.90 21.26 3.75
N ALA A 740 -16.68 22.44 4.31
CA ALA A 740 -15.40 23.13 4.37
C ALA A 740 -14.90 23.20 5.82
N LEU A 741 -13.64 22.91 6.06
CA LEU A 741 -13.01 23.05 7.38
C LEU A 741 -12.75 24.52 7.77
N LYS A 742 -12.60 25.39 6.75
CA LYS A 742 -12.38 26.84 6.94
C LYS A 742 -13.22 27.61 5.92
N GLU A 743 -13.62 28.83 6.28
CA GLU A 743 -14.30 29.72 5.34
C GLU A 743 -13.35 30.20 4.24
N GLY A 744 -13.88 30.39 3.02
CA GLY A 744 -13.09 30.87 1.90
C GLY A 744 -13.75 30.76 0.55
N ASN A 745 -13.03 31.26 -0.47
CA ASN A 745 -13.45 31.15 -1.86
C ASN A 745 -13.09 29.79 -2.42
N VAL A 746 -14.04 29.15 -3.06
CA VAL A 746 -13.88 27.82 -3.69
C VAL A 746 -14.26 27.93 -5.17
N ILE A 747 -13.44 27.31 -6.01
CA ILE A 747 -13.73 27.14 -7.43
C ILE A 747 -14.22 25.70 -7.62
N VAL A 748 -15.40 25.55 -8.21
CA VAL A 748 -15.94 24.26 -8.62
C VAL A 748 -16.00 24.22 -10.14
N ARG A 749 -15.37 23.21 -10.72
CA ARG A 749 -15.38 22.93 -12.17
C ARG A 749 -16.26 21.73 -12.43
N TYR A 750 -17.08 21.85 -13.46
CA TYR A 750 -17.88 20.74 -13.93
C TYR A 750 -18.25 20.93 -15.40
N ASN A 751 -17.99 19.93 -16.24
CA ASN A 751 -18.30 19.95 -17.68
C ASN A 751 -17.83 21.24 -18.39
N GLY A 752 -16.59 21.64 -18.15
CA GLY A 752 -15.97 22.85 -18.70
C GLY A 752 -16.46 24.18 -18.11
N GLN A 753 -17.46 24.16 -17.22
CA GLN A 753 -17.96 25.36 -16.55
C GLN A 753 -17.21 25.59 -15.23
N ILE A 754 -16.97 26.87 -14.93
CA ILE A 754 -16.32 27.31 -13.71
C ILE A 754 -17.31 28.12 -12.90
N SER A 755 -17.59 27.66 -11.67
CA SER A 755 -18.41 28.37 -10.69
C SER A 755 -17.57 28.76 -9.48
N ARG A 756 -17.78 29.95 -8.94
CA ARG A 756 -17.09 30.46 -7.76
C ARG A 756 -18.08 30.63 -6.63
N PHE A 757 -17.74 30.09 -5.45
CA PHE A 757 -18.56 30.13 -4.27
C PHE A 757 -17.73 30.66 -3.11
N PHE A 758 -18.38 31.36 -2.19
CA PHE A 758 -17.82 31.64 -0.89
C PHE A 758 -18.46 30.65 0.10
N PHE A 759 -17.65 29.78 0.70
CA PHE A 759 -18.11 28.81 1.69
C PHE A 759 -17.81 29.33 3.10
N LYS A 760 -18.79 29.12 3.99
CA LYS A 760 -18.58 29.21 5.42
C LYS A 760 -18.04 27.90 5.96
N GLU A 761 -17.44 27.92 7.10
CA GLU A 761 -17.09 26.70 7.84
C GLU A 761 -18.35 25.84 8.05
N GLY A 762 -18.21 24.52 7.90
CA GLY A 762 -19.30 23.57 7.95
C GLY A 762 -19.91 23.25 6.59
N GLN A 763 -21.20 22.97 6.55
CA GLN A 763 -21.88 22.45 5.35
C GLN A 763 -22.40 23.55 4.42
N ASN A 764 -22.07 23.44 3.13
CA ASN A 764 -22.49 24.35 2.08
C ASN A 764 -23.18 23.58 0.94
N LYS A 765 -24.42 23.93 0.62
CA LYS A 765 -25.11 23.39 -0.55
C LYS A 765 -24.71 24.18 -1.80
N VAL A 766 -24.32 23.45 -2.85
CA VAL A 766 -23.93 24.03 -4.12
C VAL A 766 -25.04 23.80 -5.15
N CYS A 767 -25.55 24.89 -5.73
CA CYS A 767 -26.41 24.82 -6.91
C CYS A 767 -25.54 25.10 -8.14
N LEU A 768 -25.24 24.08 -8.92
CA LEU A 768 -24.66 24.26 -10.25
C LEU A 768 -25.78 24.88 -11.13
N GLN A 769 -25.55 26.07 -11.64
CA GLN A 769 -26.54 26.73 -12.49
C GLN A 769 -26.89 25.79 -13.65
N LYS A 770 -28.17 25.49 -13.79
CA LYS A 770 -28.71 24.95 -15.05
C LYS A 770 -28.34 25.97 -16.12
N THR A 771 -27.51 25.60 -17.08
CA THR A 771 -27.34 26.40 -18.31
C THR A 771 -28.73 26.61 -18.91
N GLY A 772 -29.26 27.80 -18.65
CA GLY A 772 -30.48 28.22 -19.25
C GLY A 772 -30.32 28.26 -20.77
N ARG A 773 -31.31 27.76 -21.42
CA ARG A 773 -31.60 27.92 -22.83
C ARG A 773 -31.16 29.28 -23.37
N LYS A 774 -30.35 29.29 -24.41
CA LYS A 774 -30.64 30.01 -25.64
C LYS A 774 -30.24 29.15 -26.82
#